data_cf6c29a4d1161d4ce40ee304f3ffb367
#
_entry.id   cf6c29a4d1161d4ce40ee304f3ffb367
#
_cell.length_a   1.000
_cell.length_b   1.000
_cell.length_c   1.000
_cell.angle_alpha   90.00
_cell.angle_beta   90.00
_cell.angle_gamma   90.00
#
_symmetry.space_group_name_H-M   'P 1'
#
loop_
_entity.id
_entity.type
_entity.pdbx_description
1 polymer ?
#
loop_
_entity_poly.entity_id
_entity_poly.type
_entity_poly.pdbx_seq_one_letter_code
_entity_poly.pdbx_strand_id
1 'polypeptide(L)'
;MGQTAMTPTGGIANRAVQGFQNLNENGPGWLYYGINAADRGLGYQGSYMTLGGFIPVAEDDLGGLWSTDLRGHLSNYGGFFSNVGAVRKQFIGGTLLGVGVYWDYDGDQNQYSPTPILGTPYSFAGGQSYNQVGVSGEWLTDFGNLRSNGYIPVGTTAKLTGPFVGNSVLCQNGVNAALGGADLEVGAYIPGLSDWAGMVSVGGYAYGNTRYTFQDGTAAVPWFGGVYTRLDMTFVKNWDFSLQYNNDSYFDSTGFARLTYRMGGSRRRNVPDQVEQPMMRNEHIVRARQTPEVAINPETGDPWTVFHVDNTAAVGGNGTAETPFTTLTQAETAAVAAYDIVYVHVGNSPSTPYVTPVAGYTFGNQNQYLIGEGSTLQIPTVNCGPEALFVGANNGLYPVITNPIGPAIAIDQNDSVVSHFRITGSPVGISDGTGLTAPGIATISDVIIAGGAGIPQRGVLISNAGSTGTFNFDRLQLVDLDNDGVLQSAANSRVNVTNSTFTGVQGTAVLVSGAGARASVAGTTINRTAGTAISASGANSGIVLTSSTISNTSGPPGHAIVAAGLNSTITGTDFTVSGTTEGAALVASGNGATITAVRGSVLRTGSDAAIVSGANATMSLVQTRLRSAGGSGASVSGAGAEFYLTGTSSIEAATVDGLRVVGIDNTVLVRDSQLVGSGNNGVTILPGAGSAATQVTLLRSTVRQTAGFAVDAEGVNGPNQVVQVFGSTISQAGVGISAVDSNLDVGRDPTVTNGRATTIQNTGVAGVAVSGDSRVRVANTAISGVSVGINANNIDDTTTTSLTATNNTITSGTTGIAITADNGGAPAPTTFVDALVTSNRISVSGTTGGGIRLTTLNPPAAGGANQIIIHGANDQTELGAINFNTTVVEIPAPPPRQVLYVPGGAPALPPPRVVPTPP
;
A
#
# COMPACT_ATOMS: atom_id res chain seq x y z
N MET A 1 64.00 38.36 -64.06
CA MET A 1 65.35 37.89 -63.74
C MET A 1 65.56 38.15 -62.25
N GLY A 2 65.97 37.22 -61.53
CA GLY A 2 66.45 37.40 -60.18
C GLY A 2 65.29 37.35 -59.08
N GLN A 3 64.71 36.20 -58.89
CA GLN A 3 64.07 35.90 -57.64
C GLN A 3 65.14 35.62 -56.56
N THR A 4 65.41 36.61 -55.74
CA THR A 4 66.14 36.38 -54.50
C THR A 4 65.19 35.64 -53.54
N ALA A 5 65.53 34.40 -53.29
CA ALA A 5 64.92 33.66 -52.21
C ALA A 5 65.18 34.40 -50.89
N MET A 6 64.17 34.99 -50.30
CA MET A 6 64.23 35.48 -48.92
C MET A 6 64.38 34.30 -48.00
N THR A 7 65.51 34.11 -47.40
CA THR A 7 65.74 33.27 -46.24
C THR A 7 64.86 33.77 -45.07
N PRO A 8 64.12 32.95 -44.43
CA PRO A 8 63.27 33.35 -43.30
C PRO A 8 64.10 33.40 -41.99
N THR A 9 64.94 34.35 -41.84
CA THR A 9 65.75 34.64 -40.65
C THR A 9 65.50 36.05 -40.12
N GLY A 10 64.32 36.54 -40.24
CA GLY A 10 63.84 37.65 -39.45
C GLY A 10 62.87 37.16 -38.50
N GLY A 11 63.25 36.88 -37.24
CA GLY A 11 62.40 36.27 -36.23
C GLY A 11 61.08 37.04 -36.03
N ILE A 12 60.10 36.38 -35.67
CA ILE A 12 58.74 36.89 -35.34
C ILE A 12 58.85 38.02 -34.28
N ALA A 13 59.88 37.98 -33.40
CA ALA A 13 60.22 39.08 -32.47
C ALA A 13 60.49 40.41 -33.22
N ASN A 14 61.17 40.40 -34.38
CA ASN A 14 61.33 41.60 -35.20
C ASN A 14 60.01 42.09 -35.80
N ARG A 15 59.05 41.22 -36.07
CA ARG A 15 57.69 41.60 -36.50
C ARG A 15 56.81 42.10 -35.34
N ALA A 16 56.93 41.52 -34.15
CA ALA A 16 56.26 42.04 -32.93
C ALA A 16 56.83 43.44 -32.59
N VAL A 17 58.17 43.64 -32.68
CA VAL A 17 58.80 44.94 -32.52
C VAL A 17 58.45 45.91 -33.68
N GLN A 18 58.32 45.42 -34.93
CA GLN A 18 57.80 46.22 -36.04
C GLN A 18 56.27 46.47 -35.87
N GLY A 19 55.51 45.55 -35.31
CA GLY A 19 54.12 45.76 -34.91
C GLY A 19 54.01 46.90 -33.88
N PHE A 20 54.88 46.89 -32.84
CA PHE A 20 55.02 47.98 -31.87
C PHE A 20 55.52 49.27 -32.52
N GLN A 21 56.42 49.23 -33.49
CA GLN A 21 56.90 50.39 -34.23
C GLN A 21 55.85 50.92 -35.22
N ASN A 22 55.07 50.04 -35.86
CA ASN A 22 53.92 50.42 -36.70
C ASN A 22 52.73 51.02 -35.87
N LEU A 23 52.69 50.83 -34.56
CA LEU A 23 51.76 51.54 -33.67
C LEU A 23 51.95 53.09 -33.78
N ASN A 24 53.15 53.56 -34.12
CA ASN A 24 53.45 55.02 -34.30
C ASN A 24 53.06 55.56 -35.64
N GLU A 25 53.01 54.74 -36.72
CA GLU A 25 52.83 55.23 -38.08
C GLU A 25 51.52 54.89 -38.77
N ASN A 26 50.85 53.75 -38.38
CA ASN A 26 49.62 53.23 -39.04
C ASN A 26 48.51 52.81 -38.15
N GLY A 27 48.58 53.04 -36.84
CA GLY A 27 47.63 52.54 -35.82
C GLY A 27 47.86 51.03 -35.45
N PRO A 28 47.30 50.56 -34.35
CA PRO A 28 47.49 49.17 -33.85
C PRO A 28 46.75 48.20 -34.77
N GLY A 29 47.44 47.51 -35.68
CA GLY A 29 46.89 46.56 -36.64
C GLY A 29 46.18 45.35 -35.97
N TRP A 30 46.34 45.20 -34.68
CA TRP A 30 45.73 44.21 -33.84
C TRP A 30 44.42 44.67 -33.18
N LEU A 31 44.01 45.95 -33.30
CA LEU A 31 42.71 46.45 -32.83
C LEU A 31 41.69 46.40 -33.96
N TYR A 32 40.46 46.01 -33.59
CA TYR A 32 39.38 45.95 -34.55
C TYR A 32 38.04 46.33 -33.92
N TYR A 33 37.15 46.83 -34.76
CA TYR A 33 35.77 47.13 -34.43
C TYR A 33 34.86 46.34 -35.37
N GLY A 34 33.88 45.65 -34.84
CA GLY A 34 32.94 44.83 -35.61
C GLY A 34 31.50 45.17 -35.34
N ILE A 35 30.65 45.05 -36.33
CA ILE A 35 29.18 45.02 -36.20
C ILE A 35 28.72 43.66 -36.66
N ASN A 36 27.96 42.98 -35.84
CA ASN A 36 27.32 41.75 -36.17
C ASN A 36 25.81 41.98 -36.27
N ALA A 37 25.28 41.86 -37.48
CA ALA A 37 23.87 42.07 -37.79
C ALA A 37 23.17 40.70 -37.87
N ALA A 38 22.29 40.43 -36.95
CA ALA A 38 21.51 39.21 -36.90
C ALA A 38 20.12 39.52 -36.38
N ASP A 39 19.12 38.76 -36.82
CA ASP A 39 17.84 38.65 -36.10
C ASP A 39 18.00 37.75 -34.90
N ARG A 40 18.55 36.58 -35.13
CA ARG A 40 18.91 35.60 -34.09
C ARG A 40 20.15 34.79 -34.52
N GLY A 41 20.96 34.42 -33.53
CA GLY A 41 22.08 33.50 -33.68
C GLY A 41 21.93 32.26 -32.81
N LEU A 42 22.96 31.45 -32.66
CA LEU A 42 22.97 30.30 -31.77
C LEU A 42 22.84 30.73 -30.30
N GLY A 43 21.63 30.62 -29.74
CA GLY A 43 21.37 30.94 -28.34
C GLY A 43 21.34 32.42 -27.96
N TYR A 44 21.28 33.34 -28.93
CA TYR A 44 21.11 34.76 -28.68
C TYR A 44 20.20 35.44 -29.75
N GLN A 45 19.69 36.60 -29.42
CA GLN A 45 18.88 37.42 -30.32
C GLN A 45 19.51 38.77 -30.57
N GLY A 46 19.20 39.33 -31.74
CA GLY A 46 19.58 40.65 -32.12
C GLY A 46 21.06 40.80 -32.58
N SER A 47 21.41 42.05 -32.81
CA SER A 47 22.72 42.46 -33.31
C SER A 47 23.63 42.92 -32.17
N TYR A 48 24.92 42.87 -32.36
CA TYR A 48 25.87 43.36 -31.37
C TYR A 48 27.08 44.03 -32.04
N MET A 49 27.74 44.92 -31.29
CA MET A 49 29.00 45.55 -31.63
C MET A 49 30.14 44.85 -30.88
N THR A 50 31.29 44.75 -31.50
CA THR A 50 32.53 44.19 -30.94
C THR A 50 33.64 45.23 -30.98
N LEU A 51 34.30 45.43 -29.85
CA LEU A 51 35.61 46.05 -29.79
C LEU A 51 36.61 44.97 -29.39
N GLY A 52 37.58 44.67 -30.23
CA GLY A 52 38.54 43.59 -29.97
C GLY A 52 39.99 43.99 -30.21
N GLY A 53 40.86 43.22 -29.58
CA GLY A 53 42.31 43.35 -29.78
C GLY A 53 42.98 41.98 -29.68
N PHE A 54 43.81 41.69 -30.69
CA PHE A 54 44.66 40.50 -30.72
C PHE A 54 46.09 40.93 -30.54
N ILE A 55 46.60 40.91 -29.29
CA ILE A 55 47.81 41.58 -28.86
C ILE A 55 48.95 40.54 -28.77
N PRO A 56 49.99 40.59 -29.65
CA PRO A 56 51.21 39.82 -29.47
C PRO A 56 51.90 40.16 -28.15
N VAL A 57 52.28 39.16 -27.35
CA VAL A 57 52.88 39.35 -26.01
C VAL A 57 54.29 38.83 -25.94
N ALA A 58 54.53 37.64 -26.46
CA ALA A 58 55.86 37.01 -26.42
C ALA A 58 56.06 35.97 -27.53
N GLU A 59 57.34 35.70 -27.86
CA GLU A 59 57.71 34.55 -28.66
C GLU A 59 58.45 33.55 -27.79
N ASP A 60 58.13 32.28 -27.92
CA ASP A 60 58.79 31.20 -27.18
C ASP A 60 60.00 30.62 -27.93
N ASP A 61 60.79 29.82 -27.20
CA ASP A 61 62.05 29.20 -27.75
C ASP A 61 61.77 28.24 -28.92
N LEU A 62 60.52 27.83 -29.15
CA LEU A 62 60.08 26.98 -30.26
C LEU A 62 59.60 27.78 -31.47
N GLY A 63 59.71 29.13 -31.45
CA GLY A 63 59.21 30.01 -32.50
C GLY A 63 57.68 30.15 -32.51
N GLY A 64 57.00 29.90 -31.43
CA GLY A 64 55.57 30.11 -31.26
C GLY A 64 55.28 31.52 -30.75
N LEU A 65 54.37 32.26 -31.38
CA LEU A 65 53.86 33.54 -30.93
C LEU A 65 52.74 33.41 -29.95
N TRP A 66 52.95 33.89 -28.75
CA TRP A 66 51.90 34.05 -27.74
C TRP A 66 51.20 35.40 -27.90
N SER A 67 49.86 35.35 -27.92
CA SER A 67 49.05 36.56 -28.05
C SER A 67 47.89 36.52 -27.04
N THR A 68 47.45 37.67 -26.60
CA THR A 68 46.22 37.82 -25.82
C THR A 68 45.09 38.24 -26.77
N ASP A 69 44.02 37.52 -26.79
CA ASP A 69 42.79 37.83 -27.55
C ASP A 69 41.75 38.40 -26.58
N LEU A 70 41.43 39.67 -26.72
CA LEU A 70 40.52 40.42 -25.86
C LEU A 70 39.35 40.91 -26.72
N ARG A 71 38.14 40.55 -26.35
CA ARG A 71 36.91 40.98 -27.04
C ARG A 71 35.88 41.43 -26.00
N GLY A 72 35.38 42.63 -26.21
CA GLY A 72 34.23 43.15 -25.51
C GLY A 72 33.08 43.39 -26.50
N HIS A 73 31.90 43.01 -26.13
CA HIS A 73 30.72 43.08 -26.97
C HIS A 73 29.58 43.80 -26.28
N LEU A 74 28.80 44.55 -27.04
CA LEU A 74 27.59 45.21 -26.56
C LEU A 74 26.43 44.88 -27.49
N SER A 75 25.39 44.20 -26.98
CA SER A 75 24.22 43.89 -27.78
C SER A 75 23.30 45.10 -27.95
N ASN A 76 22.47 45.11 -28.97
CA ASN A 76 21.45 46.13 -29.18
C ASN A 76 20.36 46.17 -28.11
N TYR A 77 20.32 45.15 -27.21
CA TYR A 77 19.45 45.10 -26.03
C TYR A 77 20.17 45.52 -24.73
N GLY A 78 21.42 46.04 -24.84
CA GLY A 78 22.18 46.54 -23.68
C GLY A 78 22.93 45.48 -22.88
N GLY A 79 22.95 44.21 -23.34
CA GLY A 79 23.73 43.14 -22.73
C GLY A 79 25.24 43.29 -23.08
N PHE A 80 26.08 43.04 -22.07
CA PHE A 80 27.54 43.01 -22.24
C PHE A 80 28.03 41.55 -22.15
N PHE A 81 28.91 41.17 -23.10
CA PHE A 81 29.62 39.90 -23.05
C PHE A 81 31.08 40.09 -23.49
N SER A 82 31.94 39.18 -23.10
CA SER A 82 33.36 39.28 -23.37
C SER A 82 34.04 37.93 -23.51
N ASN A 83 35.14 37.93 -24.32
CA ASN A 83 36.03 36.81 -24.43
C ASN A 83 37.46 37.27 -24.13
N VAL A 84 38.13 36.55 -23.25
CA VAL A 84 39.53 36.79 -22.89
C VAL A 84 40.30 35.51 -23.12
N GLY A 85 41.26 35.52 -24.04
CA GLY A 85 41.99 34.32 -24.42
C GLY A 85 43.50 34.51 -24.44
N ALA A 86 44.21 33.43 -24.20
CA ALA A 86 45.64 33.26 -24.47
C ALA A 86 45.76 32.30 -25.65
N VAL A 87 46.46 32.77 -26.68
CA VAL A 87 46.58 32.06 -27.96
C VAL A 87 48.06 31.89 -28.28
N ARG A 88 48.45 30.69 -28.69
CA ARG A 88 49.78 30.39 -29.21
C ARG A 88 49.68 29.96 -30.66
N LYS A 89 50.39 30.63 -31.55
CA LYS A 89 50.47 30.29 -32.97
C LYS A 89 51.88 29.99 -33.40
N GLN A 90 52.08 28.97 -34.22
CA GLN A 90 53.41 28.54 -34.66
C GLN A 90 53.38 28.11 -36.14
N PHE A 91 54.43 28.50 -36.90
CA PHE A 91 54.61 27.95 -38.22
C PHE A 91 55.27 26.58 -38.17
N ILE A 92 54.67 25.60 -38.85
CA ILE A 92 55.18 24.24 -38.97
C ILE A 92 55.05 23.81 -40.43
N GLY A 93 56.21 23.61 -41.12
CA GLY A 93 56.19 23.08 -42.48
C GLY A 93 55.45 23.95 -43.51
N GLY A 94 55.45 25.30 -43.35
CA GLY A 94 54.77 26.23 -44.24
C GLY A 94 53.26 26.43 -43.91
N THR A 95 52.73 25.78 -42.90
CA THR A 95 51.39 25.97 -42.41
C THR A 95 51.39 26.64 -41.04
N LEU A 96 50.31 27.25 -40.61
CA LEU A 96 50.16 27.84 -39.28
C LEU A 96 49.27 27.01 -38.39
N LEU A 97 49.81 26.54 -37.26
CA LEU A 97 49.06 25.87 -36.22
C LEU A 97 48.81 26.86 -35.09
N GLY A 98 47.56 27.02 -34.69
CA GLY A 98 47.11 27.84 -33.57
C GLY A 98 46.36 27.01 -32.50
N VAL A 99 46.61 27.28 -31.22
CA VAL A 99 45.85 26.79 -30.10
C VAL A 99 45.53 27.94 -29.14
N GLY A 100 44.35 27.93 -28.56
CA GLY A 100 43.90 28.99 -27.67
C GLY A 100 43.03 28.47 -26.53
N VAL A 101 43.13 29.11 -25.39
CA VAL A 101 42.26 28.89 -24.24
C VAL A 101 41.61 30.20 -23.86
N TYR A 102 40.35 30.17 -23.62
CA TYR A 102 39.51 31.36 -23.42
C TYR A 102 38.70 31.25 -22.13
N TRP A 103 38.47 32.39 -21.52
CA TRP A 103 37.43 32.64 -20.56
C TRP A 103 36.36 33.51 -21.21
N ASP A 104 35.16 32.98 -21.30
CA ASP A 104 34.03 33.69 -21.88
C ASP A 104 33.08 34.09 -20.77
N TYR A 105 32.60 35.30 -20.80
CA TYR A 105 31.58 35.84 -19.92
C TYR A 105 30.42 36.36 -20.75
N ASP A 106 29.21 35.99 -20.40
CA ASP A 106 28.01 36.49 -21.05
C ASP A 106 27.05 36.97 -19.97
N GLY A 107 26.93 38.29 -19.83
CA GLY A 107 26.06 38.99 -18.89
C GLY A 107 24.79 39.53 -19.52
N ASP A 108 24.40 39.00 -20.67
CA ASP A 108 23.22 39.44 -21.38
C ASP A 108 21.93 39.19 -20.65
N GLN A 109 21.43 40.22 -20.03
CA GLN A 109 20.37 40.17 -19.05
C GLN A 109 18.98 40.43 -19.63
N ASN A 110 18.88 41.17 -20.73
CA ASN A 110 17.65 41.84 -21.14
C ASN A 110 17.12 41.40 -22.51
N GLN A 111 17.70 40.36 -23.13
CA GLN A 111 17.23 39.91 -24.46
C GLN A 111 15.81 39.37 -24.50
N TYR A 112 15.26 39.02 -23.32
CA TYR A 112 13.87 38.61 -23.21
C TYR A 112 13.25 39.26 -21.97
N SER A 113 12.32 40.17 -22.18
CA SER A 113 11.29 40.45 -21.19
C SER A 113 10.32 39.31 -21.29
N PRO A 114 10.27 38.38 -20.29
CA PRO A 114 9.34 37.27 -20.38
C PRO A 114 7.93 37.83 -20.32
N THR A 115 7.07 37.25 -21.11
CA THR A 115 5.64 37.46 -20.94
C THR A 115 5.27 36.93 -19.56
N PRO A 116 4.74 37.73 -18.66
CA PRO A 116 4.31 37.26 -17.36
C PRO A 116 3.33 36.10 -17.51
N ILE A 117 3.50 35.05 -16.72
CA ILE A 117 2.51 33.96 -16.68
C ILE A 117 1.34 34.46 -15.84
N LEU A 118 0.18 34.58 -16.45
CA LEU A 118 -1.02 35.10 -15.81
C LEU A 118 -0.79 36.38 -14.97
N GLY A 119 0.07 37.29 -15.51
CA GLY A 119 0.40 38.53 -14.84
C GLY A 119 1.55 38.47 -13.83
N THR A 120 2.06 37.30 -13.49
CA THR A 120 3.15 37.10 -12.53
C THR A 120 4.50 36.98 -13.25
N PRO A 121 5.48 37.87 -12.98
CA PRO A 121 6.84 37.75 -13.50
C PRO A 121 7.54 36.51 -12.92
N TYR A 122 8.21 35.71 -13.75
CA TYR A 122 8.98 34.56 -13.27
C TYR A 122 10.49 34.82 -13.24
N SER A 123 11.15 34.17 -12.29
CA SER A 123 12.46 34.62 -11.75
C SER A 123 13.68 34.41 -12.63
N PHE A 124 13.63 33.72 -13.78
CA PHE A 124 14.81 33.69 -14.67
C PHE A 124 14.80 34.73 -15.79
N ALA A 125 13.82 35.57 -15.74
CA ALA A 125 13.61 36.63 -16.67
C ALA A 125 14.70 37.70 -16.71
N GLY A 126 15.35 37.95 -15.63
CA GLY A 126 16.36 39.00 -15.53
C GLY A 126 17.68 38.47 -14.98
N GLY A 127 18.75 38.71 -15.65
CA GLY A 127 20.03 38.86 -15.00
C GLY A 127 20.84 37.60 -14.73
N GLN A 128 20.68 36.51 -15.46
CA GLN A 128 21.60 35.40 -15.34
C GLN A 128 22.82 35.60 -16.22
N SER A 129 23.99 35.81 -15.60
CA SER A 129 25.28 35.75 -16.29
C SER A 129 25.84 34.34 -16.29
N TYR A 130 26.52 34.00 -17.36
CA TYR A 130 27.20 32.72 -17.53
C TYR A 130 28.70 32.92 -17.79
N ASN A 131 29.45 31.90 -17.36
CA ASN A 131 30.89 31.80 -17.66
C ASN A 131 31.16 30.47 -18.38
N GLN A 132 32.19 30.49 -19.25
CA GLN A 132 32.57 29.33 -20.01
C GLN A 132 34.09 29.31 -20.21
N VAL A 133 34.68 28.15 -20.17
CA VAL A 133 36.03 27.92 -20.64
C VAL A 133 35.95 27.41 -22.08
N GLY A 134 36.62 28.11 -22.98
CA GLY A 134 36.74 27.73 -24.39
C GLY A 134 38.14 27.22 -24.72
N VAL A 135 38.22 26.21 -25.56
CA VAL A 135 39.47 25.73 -26.15
C VAL A 135 39.33 25.78 -27.66
N SER A 136 40.31 26.37 -28.33
CA SER A 136 40.26 26.55 -29.78
C SER A 136 41.52 25.99 -30.43
N GLY A 137 41.38 25.33 -31.58
CA GLY A 137 42.47 24.87 -32.41
C GLY A 137 42.25 25.28 -33.86
N GLU A 138 43.30 25.71 -34.55
CA GLU A 138 43.26 25.99 -35.99
C GLU A 138 44.49 25.49 -36.68
N TRP A 139 44.32 24.99 -37.89
CA TRP A 139 45.37 24.65 -38.83
C TRP A 139 45.09 25.35 -40.15
N LEU A 140 45.95 26.30 -40.50
CA LEU A 140 45.77 27.21 -41.61
C LEU A 140 46.82 26.93 -42.67
N THR A 141 46.37 26.85 -43.89
CA THR A 141 47.22 26.63 -45.09
C THR A 141 46.94 27.67 -46.17
N ASP A 142 47.76 27.73 -47.21
CA ASP A 142 47.49 28.62 -48.35
C ASP A 142 46.25 28.18 -49.16
N PHE A 143 45.71 27.01 -48.94
CA PHE A 143 44.55 26.47 -49.67
C PHE A 143 43.25 26.57 -48.89
N GLY A 144 43.34 26.56 -47.56
CA GLY A 144 42.17 26.54 -46.69
C GLY A 144 42.53 26.38 -45.25
N ASN A 145 41.54 26.06 -44.42
CA ASN A 145 41.69 25.93 -43.01
C ASN A 145 40.92 24.73 -42.44
N LEU A 146 41.39 24.27 -41.29
CA LEU A 146 40.65 23.39 -40.37
C LEU A 146 40.63 24.09 -39.04
N ARG A 147 39.44 24.21 -38.42
CA ARG A 147 39.25 24.82 -37.11
C ARG A 147 38.37 23.94 -36.23
N SER A 148 38.69 23.89 -34.96
CA SER A 148 37.85 23.23 -33.96
C SER A 148 37.79 24.07 -32.69
N ASN A 149 36.60 24.11 -32.09
CA ASN A 149 36.39 24.79 -30.83
C ASN A 149 35.64 23.86 -29.86
N GLY A 150 35.95 23.93 -28.59
CA GLY A 150 35.24 23.26 -27.49
C GLY A 150 34.85 24.29 -26.45
N TYR A 151 33.67 24.10 -25.85
CA TYR A 151 33.04 25.04 -24.96
C TYR A 151 32.54 24.31 -23.70
N ILE A 152 33.00 24.73 -22.54
CA ILE A 152 32.68 24.10 -21.24
C ILE A 152 32.14 25.17 -20.30
N PRO A 153 30.83 25.27 -20.14
CA PRO A 153 30.22 26.16 -19.14
C PRO A 153 30.69 25.84 -17.73
N VAL A 154 31.01 26.86 -16.95
CA VAL A 154 31.51 26.74 -15.57
C VAL A 154 30.71 27.59 -14.58
N GLY A 155 30.69 27.16 -13.31
CA GLY A 155 29.88 27.82 -12.28
C GLY A 155 28.39 27.50 -12.43
N THR A 156 27.54 28.51 -12.30
CA THR A 156 26.09 28.35 -12.54
C THR A 156 25.86 28.21 -14.04
N THR A 157 25.46 27.06 -14.49
CA THR A 157 25.29 26.75 -15.91
C THR A 157 23.82 26.70 -16.35
N ALA A 158 22.86 26.72 -15.43
CA ALA A 158 21.46 26.86 -15.77
C ALA A 158 20.67 27.50 -14.62
N LYS A 159 19.53 28.07 -14.96
CA LYS A 159 18.48 28.49 -14.05
C LYS A 159 17.16 27.92 -14.54
N LEU A 160 16.44 27.30 -13.63
CA LEU A 160 15.12 26.70 -13.87
C LEU A 160 14.07 27.50 -13.09
N THR A 161 12.86 27.58 -13.61
CA THR A 161 11.72 27.94 -12.77
C THR A 161 11.44 26.78 -11.82
N GLY A 162 10.93 27.07 -10.64
CA GLY A 162 10.30 26.04 -9.82
C GLY A 162 9.03 25.47 -10.49
N PRO A 163 8.38 24.50 -9.85
CA PRO A 163 7.13 23.91 -10.37
C PRO A 163 5.94 24.87 -10.32
N PHE A 164 6.10 26.03 -9.69
CA PHE A 164 5.06 27.02 -9.53
C PHE A 164 5.51 28.41 -9.93
N VAL A 165 4.60 29.19 -10.49
CA VAL A 165 4.77 30.64 -10.74
C VAL A 165 3.45 31.33 -10.42
N GLY A 166 3.47 32.28 -9.48
CA GLY A 166 2.26 32.88 -8.97
C GLY A 166 1.37 31.82 -8.29
N ASN A 167 0.13 31.75 -8.71
CA ASN A 167 -0.82 30.70 -8.32
C ASN A 167 -0.93 29.57 -9.36
N SER A 168 0.02 29.45 -10.28
CA SER A 168 -0.08 28.46 -11.35
C SER A 168 0.91 27.31 -11.15
N VAL A 169 0.46 26.10 -11.47
CA VAL A 169 1.31 24.91 -11.60
C VAL A 169 1.89 24.86 -12.99
N LEU A 170 3.17 24.60 -13.10
CA LEU A 170 3.85 24.43 -14.37
C LEU A 170 3.95 22.95 -14.76
N CYS A 171 3.50 22.58 -15.93
CA CYS A 171 3.76 21.27 -16.51
C CYS A 171 5.11 21.20 -17.22
N GLN A 172 5.60 22.34 -17.66
CA GLN A 172 6.94 22.48 -18.21
C GLN A 172 7.65 23.62 -17.50
N ASN A 173 8.74 23.31 -16.82
CA ASN A 173 9.58 24.33 -16.21
C ASN A 173 10.24 25.17 -17.30
N GLY A 174 10.33 26.46 -17.07
CA GLY A 174 11.18 27.31 -17.88
C GLY A 174 12.65 27.00 -17.62
N VAL A 175 13.45 27.03 -18.67
CA VAL A 175 14.89 26.78 -18.62
C VAL A 175 15.64 27.95 -19.29
N ASN A 176 16.70 28.42 -18.64
CA ASN A 176 17.72 29.27 -19.23
C ASN A 176 19.08 28.64 -18.88
N ALA A 177 19.74 28.04 -19.87
CA ALA A 177 20.94 27.23 -19.64
C ALA A 177 22.04 27.56 -20.63
N ALA A 178 23.27 27.71 -20.14
CA ALA A 178 24.46 27.72 -20.96
C ALA A 178 24.80 26.31 -21.45
N LEU A 179 25.02 26.14 -22.72
CA LEU A 179 25.28 24.84 -23.34
C LEU A 179 26.79 24.62 -23.48
N GLY A 180 27.24 23.43 -23.08
CA GLY A 180 28.54 22.92 -23.47
C GLY A 180 28.48 22.36 -24.88
N GLY A 181 29.61 22.38 -25.60
CA GLY A 181 29.61 21.87 -26.96
C GLY A 181 30.95 21.96 -27.65
N ALA A 182 30.91 21.63 -28.91
CA ALA A 182 32.06 21.73 -29.78
C ALA A 182 31.61 22.04 -31.24
N ASP A 183 32.48 22.68 -31.97
CA ASP A 183 32.34 22.83 -33.42
C ASP A 183 33.62 22.43 -34.19
N LEU A 184 33.47 22.05 -35.44
CA LEU A 184 34.51 21.70 -36.35
C LEU A 184 34.21 22.33 -37.72
N GLU A 185 35.17 22.99 -38.31
CA GLU A 185 35.03 23.69 -39.59
C GLU A 185 36.16 23.33 -40.55
N VAL A 186 35.82 23.17 -41.81
CA VAL A 186 36.77 23.11 -42.93
C VAL A 186 36.44 24.23 -43.90
N GLY A 187 37.45 25.02 -44.28
CA GLY A 187 37.29 26.09 -45.22
C GLY A 187 38.28 25.98 -46.38
N ALA A 188 37.87 26.50 -47.56
CA ALA A 188 38.73 26.59 -48.75
C ALA A 188 38.64 27.95 -49.37
N TYR A 189 39.77 28.46 -49.88
CA TYR A 189 39.80 29.71 -50.66
C TYR A 189 39.09 29.50 -51.98
N ILE A 190 38.29 30.51 -52.40
CA ILE A 190 37.53 30.48 -53.65
C ILE A 190 38.41 30.90 -54.77
N PRO A 191 38.71 30.08 -55.82
CA PRO A 191 39.39 30.46 -56.98
C PRO A 191 38.71 31.66 -57.71
N GLY A 192 39.45 32.72 -58.03
CA GLY A 192 38.87 33.92 -58.61
C GLY A 192 38.50 35.04 -57.66
N LEU A 193 38.41 34.75 -56.35
CA LEU A 193 38.24 35.75 -55.29
C LEU A 193 39.52 35.95 -54.45
N SER A 194 40.66 35.61 -54.98
CA SER A 194 41.94 35.67 -54.31
C SER A 194 42.31 37.11 -53.89
N ASP A 195 41.97 38.14 -54.68
CA ASP A 195 42.16 39.51 -54.33
C ASP A 195 41.34 40.01 -53.11
N TRP A 196 40.29 39.32 -52.82
CA TRP A 196 39.45 39.61 -51.67
C TRP A 196 39.62 38.56 -50.50
N ALA A 197 40.61 37.69 -50.62
CA ALA A 197 40.81 36.60 -49.71
C ALA A 197 39.50 35.82 -49.45
N GLY A 198 38.67 35.66 -50.49
CA GLY A 198 37.37 35.02 -50.40
C GLY A 198 37.47 33.53 -50.01
N MET A 199 36.81 33.13 -49.01
CA MET A 199 36.84 31.75 -48.45
C MET A 199 35.44 31.28 -48.14
N VAL A 200 35.14 30.06 -48.54
CA VAL A 200 33.93 29.36 -48.11
C VAL A 200 34.29 28.28 -47.10
N SER A 201 33.54 28.22 -46.02
CA SER A 201 33.69 27.21 -44.95
C SER A 201 32.40 26.46 -44.72
N VAL A 202 32.54 25.18 -44.40
CA VAL A 202 31.44 24.32 -43.95
C VAL A 202 31.83 23.70 -42.60
N GLY A 203 30.93 23.71 -41.65
CA GLY A 203 31.18 23.15 -40.34
C GLY A 203 29.96 22.44 -39.72
N GLY A 204 30.25 21.67 -38.72
CA GLY A 204 29.24 21.06 -37.87
C GLY A 204 29.48 21.45 -36.42
N TYR A 205 28.42 21.42 -35.65
CA TYR A 205 28.49 21.67 -34.22
C TYR A 205 27.54 20.74 -33.45
N ALA A 206 27.84 20.54 -32.14
CA ALA A 206 26.96 19.87 -31.21
C ALA A 206 27.00 20.64 -29.90
N TYR A 207 25.81 20.87 -29.33
CA TYR A 207 25.62 21.53 -28.04
C TYR A 207 24.61 20.81 -27.17
N GLY A 208 24.74 20.91 -25.83
CA GLY A 208 23.80 20.33 -24.88
C GLY A 208 24.11 20.72 -23.43
N ASN A 209 23.16 20.49 -22.57
CA ASN A 209 23.36 20.60 -21.14
C ASN A 209 22.53 19.51 -20.44
N THR A 210 23.16 18.39 -20.12
CA THR A 210 22.54 17.25 -19.43
C THR A 210 22.69 17.31 -17.90
N ARG A 211 23.26 18.38 -17.38
CA ARG A 211 23.54 18.56 -15.95
C ARG A 211 22.27 18.79 -15.15
N TYR A 212 21.22 19.30 -15.78
CA TYR A 212 19.93 19.57 -15.19
C TYR A 212 18.88 18.68 -15.85
N THR A 213 18.11 17.99 -15.02
CA THR A 213 17.03 17.12 -15.45
C THR A 213 15.71 17.63 -14.91
N PHE A 214 14.62 17.40 -15.63
CA PHE A 214 13.27 17.58 -15.16
C PHE A 214 12.90 16.49 -14.12
N GLN A 215 11.75 16.63 -13.47
CA GLN A 215 11.28 15.65 -12.48
C GLN A 215 11.10 14.22 -13.04
N ASP A 216 10.84 14.10 -14.33
CA ASP A 216 10.73 12.83 -15.05
C ASP A 216 12.10 12.18 -15.38
N GLY A 217 13.21 12.84 -15.02
CA GLY A 217 14.57 12.38 -15.30
C GLY A 217 15.09 12.72 -16.70
N THR A 218 14.30 13.40 -17.55
CA THR A 218 14.76 13.84 -18.86
C THR A 218 15.70 15.03 -18.74
N ALA A 219 16.71 15.11 -19.62
CA ALA A 219 17.61 16.26 -19.64
C ALA A 219 16.85 17.53 -20.08
N ALA A 220 17.02 18.63 -19.33
CA ALA A 220 16.38 19.90 -19.64
C ALA A 220 16.77 20.43 -21.02
N VAL A 221 18.01 20.18 -21.44
CA VAL A 221 18.46 20.44 -22.82
C VAL A 221 19.29 19.24 -23.30
N PRO A 222 18.70 18.31 -24.03
CA PRO A 222 19.44 17.19 -24.61
C PRO A 222 20.46 17.67 -25.64
N TRP A 223 21.46 16.83 -25.95
CA TRP A 223 22.41 17.09 -26.99
C TRP A 223 21.70 17.16 -28.35
N PHE A 224 21.99 18.22 -29.10
CA PHE A 224 21.58 18.37 -30.49
C PHE A 224 22.78 18.74 -31.36
N GLY A 225 22.71 18.47 -32.66
CA GLY A 225 23.73 18.79 -33.64
C GLY A 225 23.19 19.65 -34.76
N GLY A 226 24.07 20.44 -35.33
CA GLY A 226 23.74 21.28 -36.48
C GLY A 226 24.90 21.43 -37.47
N VAL A 227 24.60 22.04 -38.56
CA VAL A 227 25.58 22.37 -39.64
C VAL A 227 25.56 23.85 -39.93
N TYR A 228 26.68 24.38 -40.37
CA TYR A 228 26.71 25.75 -40.87
C TYR A 228 27.58 25.89 -42.11
N THR A 229 27.31 26.99 -42.85
CA THR A 229 28.15 27.45 -43.93
C THR A 229 28.52 28.91 -43.70
N ARG A 230 29.75 29.28 -44.04
CA ARG A 230 30.24 30.65 -43.88
C ARG A 230 31.01 31.09 -45.08
N LEU A 231 30.79 32.35 -45.50
CA LEU A 231 31.53 33.06 -46.52
C LEU A 231 32.30 34.20 -45.85
N ASP A 232 33.61 34.21 -45.96
CA ASP A 232 34.50 35.28 -45.48
C ASP A 232 35.17 35.97 -46.63
N MET A 233 35.26 37.31 -46.59
CA MET A 233 35.92 38.11 -47.59
C MET A 233 36.59 39.35 -46.97
N THR A 234 37.78 39.73 -47.44
CA THR A 234 38.42 40.99 -47.14
C THR A 234 38.46 41.87 -48.45
N PHE A 235 37.36 42.60 -48.72
CA PHE A 235 37.19 43.31 -50.00
C PHE A 235 37.90 44.63 -50.03
N VAL A 236 38.24 45.25 -48.90
CA VAL A 236 39.16 46.40 -48.75
C VAL A 236 40.19 46.03 -47.68
N LYS A 237 41.39 46.54 -47.74
CA LYS A 237 42.55 46.17 -46.91
C LYS A 237 42.21 45.99 -45.42
N ASN A 238 41.33 46.80 -44.87
CA ASN A 238 41.04 46.87 -43.47
C ASN A 238 39.59 46.41 -43.17
N TRP A 239 38.80 45.96 -44.13
CA TRP A 239 37.42 45.60 -43.98
C TRP A 239 37.22 44.16 -44.31
N ASP A 240 36.77 43.38 -43.25
CA ASP A 240 36.36 42.00 -43.41
C ASP A 240 34.82 41.90 -43.36
N PHE A 241 34.29 41.09 -44.24
CA PHE A 241 32.90 40.75 -44.33
C PHE A 241 32.75 39.23 -44.10
N SER A 242 31.78 38.83 -43.27
CA SER A 242 31.45 37.43 -43.03
C SER A 242 29.93 37.26 -43.10
N LEU A 243 29.49 36.22 -43.81
CA LEU A 243 28.08 35.81 -43.84
C LEU A 243 28.02 34.35 -43.41
N GLN A 244 27.24 34.04 -42.36
CA GLN A 244 27.11 32.70 -41.87
C GLN A 244 25.62 32.30 -41.78
N TYR A 245 25.33 31.06 -42.15
CA TYR A 245 24.03 30.41 -42.02
C TYR A 245 24.19 29.12 -41.25
N ASN A 246 23.36 28.91 -40.22
CA ASN A 246 23.32 27.72 -39.38
C ASN A 246 21.95 27.06 -39.50
N ASN A 247 21.91 25.72 -39.29
CA ASN A 247 20.68 24.98 -39.26
C ASN A 247 20.82 23.80 -38.27
N ASP A 248 19.90 23.71 -37.31
CA ASP A 248 19.80 22.61 -36.35
C ASP A 248 18.36 22.37 -35.90
N SER A 249 18.16 21.32 -35.10
CA SER A 249 16.84 20.93 -34.61
C SER A 249 16.35 21.73 -33.41
N TYR A 250 17.20 22.58 -32.78
CA TYR A 250 16.84 23.32 -31.58
C TYR A 250 16.61 24.82 -31.86
N PHE A 251 17.51 25.45 -32.65
CA PHE A 251 17.42 26.86 -33.02
C PHE A 251 16.85 27.08 -34.42
N ASP A 252 16.51 26.01 -35.14
CA ASP A 252 16.11 26.04 -36.55
C ASP A 252 17.18 26.69 -37.46
N SER A 253 16.76 27.51 -38.42
CA SER A 253 17.62 28.24 -39.29
C SER A 253 17.97 29.61 -38.72
N THR A 254 19.26 29.89 -38.55
CA THR A 254 19.77 31.18 -38.06
C THR A 254 20.85 31.69 -38.96
N GLY A 255 21.00 33.02 -39.06
CA GLY A 255 22.04 33.62 -39.90
C GLY A 255 22.48 34.97 -39.41
N PHE A 256 23.71 35.30 -39.69
CA PHE A 256 24.22 36.61 -39.40
C PHE A 256 25.20 37.09 -40.46
N ALA A 257 25.28 38.42 -40.59
CA ALA A 257 26.29 39.12 -41.37
C ALA A 257 27.19 39.93 -40.42
N ARG A 258 28.50 39.84 -40.60
CA ARG A 258 29.48 40.57 -39.80
C ARG A 258 30.26 41.49 -40.72
N LEU A 259 30.44 42.72 -40.30
CA LEU A 259 31.35 43.69 -40.91
C LEU A 259 32.38 44.11 -39.87
N THR A 260 33.67 43.91 -40.12
CA THR A 260 34.74 44.22 -39.16
C THR A 260 35.72 45.17 -39.78
N TYR A 261 36.02 46.28 -39.12
CA TYR A 261 37.10 47.22 -39.49
C TYR A 261 38.30 46.94 -38.58
N ARG A 262 39.50 46.75 -39.23
CA ARG A 262 40.77 46.57 -38.53
C ARG A 262 41.58 47.83 -38.62
N MET A 263 42.12 48.29 -37.49
CA MET A 263 42.99 49.46 -37.43
C MET A 263 44.41 49.09 -37.82
N GLY A 264 44.66 48.93 -39.14
CA GLY A 264 45.93 48.45 -39.68
C GLY A 264 45.90 46.98 -40.10
N GLY A 265 47.04 46.39 -40.38
CA GLY A 265 47.18 44.98 -40.72
C GLY A 265 47.10 44.69 -42.23
N SER A 266 47.22 43.40 -42.61
CA SER A 266 47.24 42.89 -43.95
C SER A 266 45.95 42.16 -44.31
N ARG A 267 45.74 41.89 -45.63
CA ARG A 267 44.66 41.00 -46.05
C ARG A 267 44.93 39.55 -45.55
N ARG A 268 43.89 38.81 -45.20
CA ARG A 268 43.98 37.40 -44.70
C ARG A 268 44.37 36.39 -45.80
N ARG A 269 45.04 36.76 -46.82
CA ARG A 269 45.23 35.87 -47.97
C ARG A 269 46.30 34.79 -47.77
N ASN A 270 47.39 35.15 -47.10
CA ASN A 270 48.53 34.24 -46.93
C ASN A 270 48.65 33.78 -45.52
N VAL A 271 49.19 32.58 -45.29
CA VAL A 271 49.39 32.02 -43.97
C VAL A 271 50.14 32.93 -43.00
N PRO A 272 51.24 33.61 -43.44
CA PRO A 272 51.94 34.61 -42.61
C PRO A 272 51.05 35.74 -42.11
N ASP A 273 50.16 36.24 -42.96
CA ASP A 273 49.24 37.34 -42.60
C ASP A 273 48.20 36.97 -41.54
N GLN A 274 48.00 35.64 -41.23
CA GLN A 274 47.02 35.12 -40.30
C GLN A 274 47.60 34.90 -38.90
N VAL A 275 48.90 35.07 -38.72
CA VAL A 275 49.51 34.85 -37.37
C VAL A 275 48.99 35.83 -36.32
N GLU A 276 48.77 37.12 -36.76
CA GLU A 276 48.24 38.16 -35.87
C GLU A 276 46.71 38.32 -35.91
N GLN A 277 46.02 37.36 -36.47
CA GLN A 277 44.56 37.37 -36.56
C GLN A 277 43.94 36.64 -35.36
N PRO A 278 42.82 37.13 -34.77
CA PRO A 278 42.11 36.43 -33.73
C PRO A 278 41.59 35.09 -34.21
N MET A 279 41.46 34.10 -33.29
CA MET A 279 40.86 32.80 -33.60
C MET A 279 39.38 32.92 -33.88
N MET A 280 38.92 32.17 -34.90
CA MET A 280 37.49 32.13 -35.25
C MET A 280 36.78 31.14 -34.34
N ARG A 281 35.80 31.66 -33.61
CA ARG A 281 35.01 30.90 -32.64
C ARG A 281 33.67 31.58 -32.39
N ASN A 282 32.73 30.87 -31.72
CA ASN A 282 31.55 31.54 -31.22
C ASN A 282 31.92 32.52 -30.11
N GLU A 283 31.43 33.75 -30.22
CA GLU A 283 31.69 34.83 -29.26
C GLU A 283 30.71 34.88 -28.13
N HIS A 284 29.45 34.48 -28.39
CA HIS A 284 28.42 34.26 -27.35
C HIS A 284 28.55 32.90 -26.72
N ILE A 285 28.23 32.80 -25.44
CA ILE A 285 27.90 31.52 -24.81
C ILE A 285 26.57 31.06 -25.38
N VAL A 286 26.56 29.90 -26.04
CA VAL A 286 25.32 29.34 -26.59
C VAL A 286 24.36 29.03 -25.45
N ARG A 287 23.14 29.59 -25.48
CA ARG A 287 22.15 29.44 -24.43
C ARG A 287 20.87 28.84 -24.98
N ALA A 288 20.37 27.84 -24.28
CA ALA A 288 19.03 27.32 -24.49
C ALA A 288 18.04 28.04 -23.57
N ARG A 289 16.89 28.39 -24.13
CA ARG A 289 15.76 28.96 -23.37
C ARG A 289 14.51 28.22 -23.75
N GLN A 290 13.75 27.86 -22.74
CA GLN A 290 12.45 27.24 -22.84
C GLN A 290 11.47 28.00 -21.96
N THR A 291 10.38 28.48 -22.53
CA THR A 291 9.32 29.15 -21.79
C THR A 291 8.58 28.14 -20.92
N PRO A 292 8.23 28.47 -19.68
CA PRO A 292 7.41 27.61 -18.86
C PRO A 292 5.99 27.49 -19.44
N GLU A 293 5.39 26.33 -19.24
CA GLU A 293 4.02 26.04 -19.66
C GLU A 293 3.15 25.75 -18.44
N VAL A 294 1.98 26.38 -18.38
CA VAL A 294 1.02 26.24 -17.26
C VAL A 294 0.16 25.02 -17.49
N ALA A 295 -0.08 24.25 -16.43
CA ALA A 295 -0.96 23.10 -16.43
C ALA A 295 -2.44 23.52 -16.54
N ILE A 296 -3.16 22.97 -17.50
CA ILE A 296 -4.57 23.23 -17.74
C ILE A 296 -5.41 22.09 -17.15
N ASN A 297 -6.42 22.45 -16.35
CA ASN A 297 -7.36 21.52 -15.77
C ASN A 297 -8.32 21.00 -16.87
N PRO A 298 -8.47 19.67 -17.06
CA PRO A 298 -9.35 19.11 -18.07
C PRO A 298 -10.84 19.35 -17.84
N GLU A 299 -11.26 19.58 -16.61
CA GLU A 299 -12.67 19.75 -16.26
C GLU A 299 -13.16 21.19 -16.49
N THR A 300 -12.27 22.17 -16.26
CA THR A 300 -12.62 23.59 -16.40
C THR A 300 -12.13 24.23 -17.68
N GLY A 301 -11.05 23.70 -18.27
CA GLY A 301 -10.32 24.33 -19.37
C GLY A 301 -9.45 25.51 -18.94
N ASP A 302 -9.40 25.83 -17.65
CA ASP A 302 -8.60 26.92 -17.08
C ASP A 302 -7.31 26.38 -16.43
N PRO A 303 -6.30 27.23 -16.19
CA PRO A 303 -5.14 26.87 -15.41
C PRO A 303 -5.50 26.36 -13.99
N TRP A 304 -4.79 25.34 -13.52
CA TRP A 304 -4.88 24.92 -12.13
C TRP A 304 -4.43 26.06 -11.20
N THR A 305 -5.28 26.42 -10.22
CA THR A 305 -4.98 27.46 -9.24
C THR A 305 -4.45 26.84 -7.94
N VAL A 306 -3.28 27.31 -7.47
CA VAL A 306 -2.63 26.87 -6.25
C VAL A 306 -2.42 28.04 -5.30
N PHE A 307 -2.93 27.94 -4.08
CA PHE A 307 -2.66 28.86 -3.00
C PHE A 307 -1.59 28.29 -2.07
N HIS A 308 -0.49 28.99 -1.93
CA HIS A 308 0.64 28.58 -1.10
C HIS A 308 0.50 29.11 0.32
N VAL A 309 0.81 28.23 1.30
CA VAL A 309 0.82 28.56 2.73
C VAL A 309 2.18 28.21 3.32
N ASP A 310 2.86 29.18 3.91
CA ASP A 310 4.14 29.00 4.62
C ASP A 310 4.17 29.89 5.87
N ASN A 311 4.21 29.28 7.05
CA ASN A 311 4.23 30.02 8.33
C ASN A 311 5.57 30.74 8.62
N THR A 312 6.55 30.61 7.72
CA THR A 312 7.82 31.37 7.76
C THR A 312 7.84 32.53 6.77
N ALA A 313 6.82 32.63 5.92
CA ALA A 313 6.72 33.71 4.94
C ALA A 313 6.51 35.08 5.60
N ALA A 314 6.78 36.15 4.85
CA ALA A 314 6.49 37.48 5.29
C ALA A 314 4.99 37.73 5.43
N VAL A 315 4.60 38.49 6.47
CA VAL A 315 3.18 38.85 6.70
C VAL A 315 2.66 39.70 5.53
N GLY A 316 1.42 39.42 5.08
CA GLY A 316 0.77 40.16 3.99
C GLY A 316 0.93 39.54 2.63
N GLY A 317 1.38 38.27 2.58
CA GLY A 317 1.39 37.47 1.36
C GLY A 317 -0.01 37.32 0.74
N ASN A 318 -0.05 37.13 -0.57
CA ASN A 318 -1.28 36.97 -1.36
C ASN A 318 -1.56 35.53 -1.79
N GLY A 319 -0.78 34.57 -1.27
CA GLY A 319 -0.96 33.14 -1.56
C GLY A 319 -0.30 32.64 -2.83
N THR A 320 0.55 33.45 -3.49
CA THR A 320 1.38 32.97 -4.60
C THR A 320 2.59 32.20 -4.10
N ALA A 321 3.25 31.49 -4.99
CA ALA A 321 4.49 30.77 -4.68
C ALA A 321 5.61 31.71 -4.18
N GLU A 322 5.64 32.96 -4.66
CA GLU A 322 6.62 33.97 -4.30
C GLU A 322 6.28 34.70 -2.99
N THR A 323 4.98 34.78 -2.66
CA THR A 323 4.47 35.47 -1.47
C THR A 323 3.35 34.65 -0.81
N PRO A 324 3.69 33.51 -0.19
CA PRO A 324 2.72 32.62 0.42
C PRO A 324 1.89 33.28 1.53
N PHE A 325 0.70 32.78 1.78
CA PHE A 325 -0.04 33.07 3.01
C PHE A 325 0.71 32.54 4.22
N THR A 326 0.54 33.17 5.36
CA THR A 326 1.17 32.70 6.61
C THR A 326 0.29 31.76 7.41
N THR A 327 -1.00 31.66 7.10
CA THR A 327 -1.99 30.84 7.83
C THR A 327 -2.92 30.09 6.89
N LEU A 328 -3.40 28.93 7.36
CA LEU A 328 -4.41 28.14 6.64
C LEU A 328 -5.73 28.90 6.48
N THR A 329 -6.13 29.73 7.45
CA THR A 329 -7.36 30.54 7.37
C THR A 329 -7.34 31.53 6.21
N GLN A 330 -6.18 32.09 5.87
CA GLN A 330 -6.07 32.98 4.70
C GLN A 330 -6.28 32.19 3.39
N ALA A 331 -5.71 30.99 3.29
CA ALA A 331 -5.88 30.13 2.13
C ALA A 331 -7.33 29.62 2.02
N GLU A 332 -7.94 29.21 3.12
CA GLU A 332 -9.35 28.80 3.19
C GLU A 332 -10.29 29.90 2.66
N THR A 333 -10.01 31.17 3.04
CA THR A 333 -10.78 32.32 2.56
C THR A 333 -10.56 32.62 1.08
N ALA A 334 -9.39 32.32 0.54
CA ALA A 334 -9.03 32.58 -0.86
C ALA A 334 -9.45 31.46 -1.81
N ALA A 335 -9.33 30.20 -1.40
CA ALA A 335 -9.68 29.02 -2.18
C ALA A 335 -11.19 28.76 -2.15
N VAL A 336 -11.92 29.43 -3.03
CA VAL A 336 -13.39 29.37 -3.07
C VAL A 336 -13.94 28.72 -4.34
N ALA A 337 -13.11 28.50 -5.35
CA ALA A 337 -13.52 27.87 -6.59
C ALA A 337 -13.36 26.33 -6.51
N ALA A 338 -14.16 25.62 -7.31
CA ALA A 338 -13.93 24.18 -7.51
C ALA A 338 -12.55 23.96 -8.14
N TYR A 339 -11.88 22.88 -7.72
CA TYR A 339 -10.54 22.50 -8.16
C TYR A 339 -9.38 23.39 -7.64
N ASP A 340 -9.65 24.37 -6.78
CA ASP A 340 -8.56 25.10 -6.12
C ASP A 340 -7.70 24.15 -5.27
N ILE A 341 -6.39 24.37 -5.32
CA ILE A 341 -5.41 23.62 -4.56
C ILE A 341 -4.83 24.53 -3.46
N VAL A 342 -4.88 24.09 -2.22
CA VAL A 342 -4.14 24.71 -1.12
C VAL A 342 -2.90 23.87 -0.84
N TYR A 343 -1.74 24.43 -1.15
CA TYR A 343 -0.43 23.79 -0.99
C TYR A 343 0.28 24.33 0.25
N VAL A 344 0.49 23.47 1.24
CA VAL A 344 1.02 23.85 2.55
C VAL A 344 2.48 23.42 2.66
N HIS A 345 3.36 24.39 2.79
CA HIS A 345 4.78 24.17 3.02
C HIS A 345 5.03 23.68 4.46
N VAL A 346 6.11 22.93 4.65
CA VAL A 346 6.50 22.51 6.00
C VAL A 346 6.84 23.71 6.86
N GLY A 347 7.54 24.69 6.30
CA GLY A 347 7.97 25.87 7.05
C GLY A 347 8.64 25.51 8.37
N ASN A 348 8.22 26.12 9.49
CA ASN A 348 8.61 25.74 10.84
C ASN A 348 7.51 24.97 11.59
N SER A 349 6.52 24.41 10.90
CA SER A 349 5.36 23.74 11.48
C SER A 349 5.67 22.57 12.44
N PRO A 350 6.80 21.85 12.34
CA PRO A 350 7.19 20.88 13.36
C PRO A 350 7.37 21.48 14.76
N SER A 351 7.73 22.77 14.85
CA SER A 351 7.90 23.52 16.12
C SER A 351 6.73 24.44 16.41
N THR A 352 6.10 24.98 15.37
CA THR A 352 4.96 25.91 15.46
C THR A 352 3.88 25.45 14.47
N PRO A 353 3.02 24.52 14.87
CA PRO A 353 2.01 23.95 13.97
C PRO A 353 1.08 25.00 13.36
N TYR A 354 0.59 24.74 12.18
CA TYR A 354 -0.51 25.51 11.58
C TYR A 354 -1.78 25.32 12.40
N VAL A 355 -2.34 26.41 12.89
CA VAL A 355 -3.60 26.40 13.64
C VAL A 355 -4.76 26.58 12.67
N THR A 356 -5.74 25.67 12.71
CA THR A 356 -6.97 25.80 11.94
C THR A 356 -8.08 26.50 12.73
N PRO A 357 -9.10 27.05 12.08
CA PRO A 357 -10.29 27.62 12.75
C PRO A 357 -10.96 26.60 13.69
N VAL A 358 -11.83 27.07 14.58
CA VAL A 358 -12.54 26.20 15.55
C VAL A 358 -13.32 25.07 14.86
N ALA A 359 -13.90 25.33 13.70
CA ALA A 359 -14.61 24.33 12.91
C ALA A 359 -13.68 23.33 12.18
N GLY A 360 -12.37 23.55 12.20
CA GLY A 360 -11.37 22.89 11.38
C GLY A 360 -11.11 23.65 10.09
N TYR A 361 -10.13 23.21 9.30
CA TYR A 361 -10.02 23.64 7.92
C TYR A 361 -11.20 23.09 7.13
N THR A 362 -11.94 23.95 6.45
CA THR A 362 -13.11 23.61 5.64
C THR A 362 -12.85 23.87 4.16
N PHE A 363 -13.60 23.22 3.29
CA PHE A 363 -13.48 23.39 1.86
C PHE A 363 -14.53 24.37 1.34
N GLY A 364 -14.11 25.39 0.57
CA GLY A 364 -15.05 26.39 0.02
C GLY A 364 -15.94 25.87 -1.10
N ASN A 365 -15.51 24.80 -1.79
CA ASN A 365 -16.23 24.17 -2.89
C ASN A 365 -15.86 22.70 -3.07
N GLN A 366 -16.62 21.98 -3.90
CA GLN A 366 -16.29 20.60 -4.28
C GLN A 366 -14.99 20.50 -5.11
N ASN A 367 -14.41 19.30 -5.18
CA ASN A 367 -13.20 19.01 -5.95
C ASN A 367 -11.97 19.82 -5.54
N GLN A 368 -11.91 20.34 -4.31
CA GLN A 368 -10.76 21.09 -3.82
C GLN A 368 -9.72 20.17 -3.19
N TYR A 369 -8.49 20.65 -3.16
CA TYR A 369 -7.32 19.91 -2.69
C TYR A 369 -6.65 20.64 -1.54
N LEU A 370 -6.38 19.94 -0.44
CA LEU A 370 -5.50 20.38 0.64
C LEU A 370 -4.26 19.47 0.67
N ILE A 371 -3.10 19.99 0.29
CA ILE A 371 -1.93 19.19 0.00
C ILE A 371 -0.73 19.69 0.78
N GLY A 372 -0.09 18.81 1.54
CA GLY A 372 1.19 19.08 2.18
C GLY A 372 2.37 18.98 1.22
N GLU A 373 3.44 19.71 1.50
CA GLU A 373 4.65 19.82 0.66
C GLU A 373 5.28 18.47 0.30
N GLY A 374 5.23 17.49 1.20
CA GLY A 374 5.75 16.14 0.97
C GLY A 374 4.92 15.27 0.03
N SER A 375 3.81 15.77 -0.50
CA SER A 375 2.88 15.02 -1.32
C SER A 375 3.50 14.46 -2.59
N THR A 376 3.00 13.29 -3.00
CA THR A 376 3.22 12.69 -4.31
C THR A 376 1.95 12.75 -5.16
N LEU A 377 0.99 13.59 -4.80
CA LEU A 377 -0.28 13.71 -5.50
C LEU A 377 -0.06 14.13 -6.95
N GLN A 378 -0.80 13.48 -7.84
CA GLN A 378 -0.86 13.81 -9.25
C GLN A 378 -2.21 14.43 -9.58
N ILE A 379 -2.21 15.44 -10.44
CA ILE A 379 -3.42 16.07 -10.97
C ILE A 379 -3.49 15.89 -12.49
N PRO A 380 -4.67 15.66 -13.07
CA PRO A 380 -4.82 15.50 -14.52
C PRO A 380 -4.60 16.82 -15.25
N THR A 381 -4.06 16.76 -16.49
CA THR A 381 -3.86 17.95 -17.33
C THR A 381 -4.23 17.68 -18.77
N VAL A 382 -4.65 18.75 -19.50
CA VAL A 382 -4.96 18.67 -20.93
C VAL A 382 -3.70 18.71 -21.80
N ASN A 383 -2.74 19.56 -21.42
CA ASN A 383 -1.64 19.97 -22.27
C ASN A 383 -0.30 19.32 -21.90
N CYS A 384 -0.19 18.71 -20.72
CA CYS A 384 1.05 18.05 -20.29
C CYS A 384 1.05 16.54 -20.60
N GLY A 385 0.19 16.10 -21.50
CA GLY A 385 -0.07 14.68 -21.80
C GLY A 385 -1.24 14.12 -20.99
N PRO A 386 -1.68 12.89 -21.28
CA PRO A 386 -2.76 12.25 -20.56
C PRO A 386 -2.39 11.85 -19.12
N GLU A 387 -1.12 11.94 -18.76
CA GLU A 387 -0.61 11.62 -17.44
C GLU A 387 -0.78 12.80 -16.48
N ALA A 388 -0.96 12.47 -15.24
CA ALA A 388 -1.14 13.43 -14.17
C ALA A 388 0.17 14.16 -13.82
N LEU A 389 0.07 15.45 -13.59
CA LEU A 389 1.19 16.27 -13.12
C LEU A 389 1.40 16.06 -11.60
N PHE A 390 2.65 15.95 -11.17
CA PHE A 390 3.00 15.96 -9.76
C PHE A 390 2.81 17.33 -9.13
N VAL A 391 2.05 17.35 -8.03
CA VAL A 391 1.92 18.51 -7.14
C VAL A 391 2.55 18.15 -5.80
N GLY A 392 3.57 18.87 -5.39
CA GLY A 392 4.31 18.64 -4.17
C GLY A 392 5.80 18.42 -4.41
N ALA A 393 6.59 18.54 -3.36
CA ALA A 393 8.05 18.40 -3.45
C ALA A 393 8.55 16.94 -3.42
N ASN A 394 7.67 15.98 -3.16
CA ASN A 394 8.00 14.55 -2.97
C ASN A 394 9.20 14.34 -2.02
N ASN A 395 9.30 15.15 -0.98
CA ASN A 395 10.42 15.15 -0.04
C ASN A 395 10.16 14.33 1.24
N GLY A 396 8.95 13.74 1.36
CA GLY A 396 8.53 12.95 2.53
C GLY A 396 8.32 13.76 3.81
N LEU A 397 8.29 15.08 3.73
CA LEU A 397 8.04 15.96 4.86
C LEU A 397 6.54 16.20 5.05
N TYR A 398 6.11 16.35 6.31
CA TYR A 398 4.70 16.53 6.67
C TYR A 398 4.52 17.88 7.37
N PRO A 399 3.80 18.84 6.78
CA PRO A 399 3.33 20.01 7.52
C PRO A 399 2.50 19.56 8.72
N VAL A 400 2.70 20.22 9.86
CA VAL A 400 1.99 19.88 11.10
C VAL A 400 0.82 20.83 11.30
N ILE A 401 -0.37 20.24 11.49
CA ILE A 401 -1.62 20.97 11.74
C ILE A 401 -2.11 20.66 13.16
N THR A 402 -2.70 21.65 13.80
CA THR A 402 -3.32 21.55 15.12
C THR A 402 -4.62 22.34 15.22
N ASN A 403 -5.54 21.87 16.05
CA ASN A 403 -6.72 22.62 16.48
C ASN A 403 -7.06 22.26 17.94
N PRO A 404 -6.67 23.06 18.92
CA PRO A 404 -6.89 22.71 20.33
C PRO A 404 -8.35 22.60 20.77
N ILE A 405 -9.30 23.07 19.96
CA ILE A 405 -10.71 23.20 20.33
C ILE A 405 -11.63 22.30 19.53
N GLY A 406 -11.31 22.07 18.24
CA GLY A 406 -12.17 21.35 17.29
C GLY A 406 -11.40 20.35 16.42
N PRO A 407 -12.00 19.89 15.31
CA PRO A 407 -11.30 19.07 14.35
C PRO A 407 -10.18 19.85 13.67
N ALA A 408 -9.09 19.18 13.32
CA ALA A 408 -8.04 19.83 12.54
C ALA A 408 -8.50 20.10 11.10
N ILE A 409 -9.16 19.11 10.49
CA ILE A 409 -9.70 19.20 9.12
C ILE A 409 -11.16 18.74 9.15
N ALA A 410 -12.04 19.49 8.52
CA ALA A 410 -13.44 19.16 8.35
C ALA A 410 -13.75 18.96 6.86
N ILE A 411 -14.13 17.73 6.48
CA ILE A 411 -14.49 17.38 5.12
C ILE A 411 -15.98 17.67 4.93
N ASP A 412 -16.31 18.79 4.31
CA ASP A 412 -17.67 19.28 4.16
C ASP A 412 -18.11 19.45 2.70
N GLN A 413 -17.22 19.15 1.75
CA GLN A 413 -17.50 19.23 0.33
C GLN A 413 -17.17 17.91 -0.38
N ASN A 414 -17.98 17.57 -1.40
CA ASN A 414 -17.76 16.39 -2.21
C ASN A 414 -16.46 16.46 -3.02
N ASP A 415 -15.88 15.31 -3.26
CA ASP A 415 -14.70 15.11 -4.08
C ASP A 415 -13.46 15.90 -3.61
N SER A 416 -13.42 16.17 -2.29
CA SER A 416 -12.28 16.82 -1.63
C SER A 416 -11.10 15.85 -1.47
N VAL A 417 -9.90 16.38 -1.60
CA VAL A 417 -8.64 15.61 -1.46
C VAL A 417 -7.77 16.21 -0.36
N VAL A 418 -7.31 15.37 0.57
CA VAL A 418 -6.34 15.72 1.62
C VAL A 418 -5.14 14.79 1.53
N SER A 419 -3.93 15.36 1.51
CA SER A 419 -2.73 14.53 1.40
C SER A 419 -1.52 15.12 2.13
N HIS A 420 -0.75 14.25 2.77
CA HIS A 420 0.56 14.54 3.38
C HIS A 420 0.53 15.55 4.53
N PHE A 421 -0.21 15.24 5.59
CA PHE A 421 -0.23 16.04 6.82
C PHE A 421 0.09 15.20 8.06
N ARG A 422 0.67 15.87 9.06
CA ARG A 422 0.72 15.39 10.42
C ARG A 422 -0.22 16.22 11.28
N ILE A 423 -1.16 15.60 11.96
CA ILE A 423 -2.14 16.24 12.84
C ILE A 423 -1.81 15.88 14.28
N THR A 424 -1.70 16.87 15.15
CA THR A 424 -1.44 16.68 16.59
C THR A 424 -2.22 17.70 17.42
N GLY A 425 -2.54 17.37 18.68
CA GLY A 425 -3.13 18.31 19.61
C GLY A 425 -4.52 18.83 19.19
N SER A 426 -5.32 17.98 18.56
CA SER A 426 -6.70 18.28 18.16
C SER A 426 -7.64 17.22 18.76
N PRO A 427 -8.81 17.59 19.33
CA PRO A 427 -9.76 16.60 19.83
C PRO A 427 -10.21 15.58 18.77
N VAL A 428 -10.26 16.02 17.52
CA VAL A 428 -10.53 15.17 16.34
C VAL A 428 -9.53 15.53 15.25
N GLY A 429 -8.88 14.52 14.67
CA GLY A 429 -7.96 14.75 13.55
C GLY A 429 -8.72 15.18 12.31
N ILE A 430 -9.62 14.35 11.82
CA ILE A 430 -10.45 14.61 10.63
C ILE A 430 -11.92 14.36 10.98
N SER A 431 -12.81 15.28 10.59
CA SER A 431 -14.26 15.14 10.73
C SER A 431 -14.97 15.29 9.39
N ASP A 432 -16.24 14.89 9.33
CA ASP A 432 -17.11 15.03 8.17
C ASP A 432 -17.83 16.39 8.07
N GLY A 433 -17.41 17.38 8.86
CA GLY A 433 -17.93 18.76 8.79
C GLY A 433 -19.46 18.84 8.74
N THR A 434 -20.01 19.45 7.67
CA THR A 434 -21.43 19.49 7.39
C THR A 434 -21.96 18.22 6.73
N GLY A 435 -21.08 17.29 6.35
CA GLY A 435 -21.38 15.99 5.78
C GLY A 435 -21.31 15.91 4.26
N LEU A 436 -20.83 14.76 3.76
CA LEU A 436 -20.82 14.43 2.34
C LEU A 436 -22.14 13.77 1.92
N THR A 437 -22.69 14.19 0.80
CA THR A 437 -23.89 13.54 0.21
C THR A 437 -23.48 12.59 -0.92
N ALA A 438 -24.08 11.41 -0.97
CA ALA A 438 -23.82 10.48 -2.08
C ALA A 438 -24.26 11.08 -3.43
N PRO A 439 -23.49 10.93 -4.54
CA PRO A 439 -22.35 10.01 -4.70
C PRO A 439 -20.97 10.59 -4.30
N GLY A 440 -20.90 11.72 -3.58
CA GLY A 440 -19.66 12.41 -3.25
C GLY A 440 -18.62 11.53 -2.57
N ILE A 441 -17.36 11.77 -2.89
CA ILE A 441 -16.19 11.02 -2.39
C ILE A 441 -15.22 12.01 -1.75
N ALA A 442 -14.65 11.66 -0.61
CA ALA A 442 -13.48 12.34 -0.06
C ALA A 442 -12.29 11.37 -0.11
N THR A 443 -11.12 11.86 -0.52
CA THR A 443 -9.89 11.06 -0.58
C THR A 443 -8.84 11.65 0.35
N ILE A 444 -8.44 10.86 1.32
CA ILE A 444 -7.44 11.22 2.33
C ILE A 444 -6.28 10.25 2.24
N SER A 445 -5.08 10.75 1.94
CA SER A 445 -3.91 9.89 1.78
C SER A 445 -2.69 10.40 2.52
N ASP A 446 -1.85 9.48 2.99
CA ASP A 446 -0.58 9.81 3.64
C ASP A 446 -0.74 10.80 4.81
N VAL A 447 -1.72 10.57 5.68
CA VAL A 447 -1.97 11.42 6.84
C VAL A 447 -1.57 10.69 8.12
N ILE A 448 -0.84 11.39 8.98
CA ILE A 448 -0.45 10.92 10.31
C ILE A 448 -1.27 11.68 11.35
N ILE A 449 -2.06 10.98 12.15
CA ILE A 449 -2.76 11.58 13.29
C ILE A 449 -2.15 10.98 14.56
N ALA A 450 -1.50 11.83 15.35
CA ALA A 450 -0.77 11.41 16.55
C ALA A 450 -1.33 12.08 17.80
N GLY A 451 -1.53 11.28 18.85
CA GLY A 451 -1.93 11.78 20.17
C GLY A 451 -0.99 12.85 20.70
N GLY A 452 -1.53 13.85 21.33
CA GLY A 452 -0.78 14.96 21.95
C GLY A 452 -1.08 15.01 23.44
N ALA A 453 -0.09 15.44 24.23
CA ALA A 453 -0.25 15.56 25.67
C ALA A 453 -1.38 16.55 26.04
N GLY A 454 -2.35 16.07 26.82
CA GLY A 454 -3.35 16.92 27.49
C GLY A 454 -4.66 17.13 26.72
N ILE A 455 -4.81 16.64 25.50
CA ILE A 455 -6.07 16.70 24.74
C ILE A 455 -6.45 15.27 24.33
N PRO A 456 -7.56 14.69 24.83
CA PRO A 456 -8.02 13.38 24.39
C PRO A 456 -8.34 13.40 22.88
N GLN A 457 -7.56 12.70 22.11
CA GLN A 457 -7.62 12.75 20.63
C GLN A 457 -8.27 11.52 20.03
N ARG A 458 -9.22 11.77 19.09
CA ARG A 458 -9.79 10.80 18.16
C ARG A 458 -9.15 11.00 16.79
N GLY A 459 -8.97 9.92 16.04
CA GLY A 459 -8.39 10.00 14.71
C GLY A 459 -9.38 10.61 13.70
N VAL A 460 -10.42 9.86 13.36
CA VAL A 460 -11.44 10.24 12.38
C VAL A 460 -12.82 10.15 12.99
N LEU A 461 -13.68 11.13 12.72
CA LEU A 461 -15.06 11.17 13.16
C LEU A 461 -16.00 11.46 11.98
N ILE A 462 -16.79 10.48 11.58
CA ILE A 462 -17.86 10.60 10.59
C ILE A 462 -19.17 10.49 11.34
N SER A 463 -19.81 11.62 11.66
CA SER A 463 -20.95 11.66 12.58
C SER A 463 -22.13 12.50 12.11
N ASN A 464 -21.99 13.28 11.06
CA ASN A 464 -23.06 14.14 10.58
C ASN A 464 -24.19 13.30 9.95
N ALA A 465 -25.43 13.56 10.33
CA ALA A 465 -26.60 12.82 9.84
C ALA A 465 -26.80 12.92 8.31
N GLY A 466 -26.23 13.96 7.68
CA GLY A 466 -26.22 14.15 6.23
C GLY A 466 -25.13 13.38 5.49
N SER A 467 -24.17 12.81 6.20
CA SER A 467 -23.03 12.11 5.59
C SER A 467 -23.41 10.76 5.04
N THR A 468 -23.81 10.69 3.79
CA THR A 468 -24.11 9.46 3.04
C THR A 468 -23.05 9.13 1.99
N GLY A 469 -22.05 10.00 1.81
CA GLY A 469 -20.94 9.83 0.86
C GLY A 469 -19.89 8.79 1.31
N THR A 470 -18.81 8.72 0.55
CA THR A 470 -17.72 7.78 0.76
C THR A 470 -16.45 8.50 1.18
N PHE A 471 -15.83 8.07 2.27
CA PHE A 471 -14.55 8.57 2.77
C PHE A 471 -13.48 7.51 2.53
N ASN A 472 -12.50 7.81 1.71
CA ASN A 472 -11.37 6.93 1.39
C ASN A 472 -10.13 7.38 2.15
N PHE A 473 -9.60 6.52 3.00
CA PHE A 473 -8.35 6.72 3.73
C PHE A 473 -7.32 5.73 3.22
N ASP A 474 -6.26 6.21 2.61
CA ASP A 474 -5.14 5.38 2.16
C ASP A 474 -3.85 5.78 2.87
N ARG A 475 -3.09 4.83 3.37
CA ARG A 475 -1.87 5.05 4.15
C ARG A 475 -2.06 6.00 5.35
N LEU A 476 -3.24 5.89 6.01
CA LEU A 476 -3.52 6.60 7.25
C LEU A 476 -2.71 5.98 8.39
N GLN A 477 -2.02 6.82 9.16
CA GLN A 477 -1.30 6.40 10.36
C GLN A 477 -1.95 7.02 11.59
N LEU A 478 -2.46 6.18 12.48
CA LEU A 478 -2.99 6.59 13.79
C LEU A 478 -2.02 6.14 14.88
N VAL A 479 -1.57 7.08 15.71
CA VAL A 479 -0.51 6.82 16.70
C VAL A 479 -0.90 7.36 18.07
N ASP A 480 -0.96 6.45 19.05
CA ASP A 480 -1.15 6.76 20.48
C ASP A 480 -2.35 7.69 20.76
N LEU A 481 -3.52 7.33 20.24
CA LEU A 481 -4.77 8.09 20.41
C LEU A 481 -5.49 7.68 21.71
N ASP A 482 -6.04 8.64 22.43
CA ASP A 482 -6.78 8.42 23.70
C ASP A 482 -8.22 7.91 23.49
N ASN A 483 -8.79 8.10 22.30
CA ASN A 483 -10.13 7.67 21.92
C ASN A 483 -10.08 6.74 20.69
N ASP A 484 -11.22 6.63 19.99
CA ASP A 484 -11.35 5.76 18.81
C ASP A 484 -10.44 6.22 17.65
N GLY A 485 -9.95 5.26 16.89
CA GLY A 485 -9.19 5.55 15.69
C GLY A 485 -10.07 6.13 14.59
N VAL A 486 -11.02 5.35 14.09
CA VAL A 486 -12.05 5.76 13.13
C VAL A 486 -13.41 5.47 13.71
N LEU A 487 -14.18 6.51 14.02
CA LEU A 487 -15.58 6.41 14.45
C LEU A 487 -16.51 6.81 13.30
N GLN A 488 -17.28 5.87 12.82
CA GLN A 488 -18.32 6.06 11.81
C GLN A 488 -19.71 5.91 12.45
N SER A 489 -20.31 7.01 12.87
CA SER A 489 -21.63 7.05 13.49
C SER A 489 -22.73 7.63 12.59
N ALA A 490 -22.36 8.23 11.45
CA ALA A 490 -23.32 8.68 10.45
C ALA A 490 -24.04 7.48 9.79
N ALA A 491 -25.35 7.54 9.68
CA ALA A 491 -26.15 6.50 9.07
C ALA A 491 -25.90 6.41 7.55
N ASN A 492 -25.83 5.18 7.03
CA ASN A 492 -25.64 4.89 5.59
C ASN A 492 -24.35 5.46 4.97
N SER A 493 -23.44 6.04 5.75
CA SER A 493 -22.13 6.50 5.29
C SER A 493 -21.23 5.33 4.89
N ARG A 494 -20.17 5.63 4.13
CA ARG A 494 -19.18 4.65 3.70
C ARG A 494 -17.77 5.10 4.06
N VAL A 495 -16.98 4.18 4.61
CA VAL A 495 -15.56 4.41 4.96
C VAL A 495 -14.72 3.29 4.38
N ASN A 496 -13.68 3.65 3.63
CA ASN A 496 -12.67 2.71 3.17
C ASN A 496 -11.33 3.07 3.80
N VAL A 497 -10.69 2.10 4.43
CA VAL A 497 -9.36 2.24 5.05
C VAL A 497 -8.44 1.25 4.38
N THR A 498 -7.44 1.74 3.67
CA THR A 498 -6.50 0.90 2.92
C THR A 498 -5.05 1.16 3.33
N ASN A 499 -4.23 0.12 3.32
CA ASN A 499 -2.77 0.21 3.53
C ASN A 499 -2.35 1.03 4.77
N SER A 500 -3.16 1.01 5.81
CA SER A 500 -3.06 1.92 6.96
C SER A 500 -2.43 1.24 8.19
N THR A 501 -1.98 2.04 9.14
CA THR A 501 -1.36 1.53 10.37
C THR A 501 -1.93 2.25 11.58
N PHE A 502 -2.52 1.50 12.51
CA PHE A 502 -3.09 2.01 13.76
C PHE A 502 -2.31 1.41 14.92
N THR A 503 -1.72 2.26 15.75
CA THR A 503 -0.87 1.84 16.87
C THR A 503 -1.20 2.63 18.12
N GLY A 504 -1.43 1.96 19.24
CA GLY A 504 -1.64 2.61 20.53
C GLY A 504 -2.99 3.33 20.67
N VAL A 505 -4.03 2.88 19.96
CA VAL A 505 -5.40 3.43 20.09
C VAL A 505 -6.03 2.92 21.39
N GLN A 506 -6.43 3.83 22.30
CA GLN A 506 -7.03 3.45 23.59
C GLN A 506 -8.49 3.07 23.46
N GLY A 507 -9.22 3.63 22.50
CA GLY A 507 -10.59 3.27 22.18
C GLY A 507 -10.67 2.12 21.15
N THR A 508 -11.75 2.10 20.37
CA THR A 508 -11.92 1.16 19.25
C THR A 508 -11.14 1.66 18.04
N ALA A 509 -10.32 0.79 17.43
CA ALA A 509 -9.53 1.24 16.28
C ALA A 509 -10.41 1.56 15.07
N VAL A 510 -11.43 0.73 14.74
CA VAL A 510 -12.46 1.03 13.75
C VAL A 510 -13.84 0.71 14.31
N LEU A 511 -14.64 1.72 14.59
CA LEU A 511 -15.98 1.60 15.15
C LEU A 511 -17.03 2.07 14.14
N VAL A 512 -17.89 1.17 13.68
CA VAL A 512 -19.03 1.45 12.82
C VAL A 512 -20.32 1.37 13.64
N SER A 513 -20.78 2.50 14.12
CA SER A 513 -21.96 2.61 14.97
C SER A 513 -23.18 3.22 14.29
N GLY A 514 -23.03 3.77 13.09
CA GLY A 514 -24.13 4.30 12.30
C GLY A 514 -25.04 3.20 11.75
N ALA A 515 -26.36 3.42 11.78
CA ALA A 515 -27.31 2.46 11.19
C ALA A 515 -27.12 2.36 9.67
N GLY A 516 -26.98 1.14 9.16
CA GLY A 516 -26.73 0.89 7.74
C GLY A 516 -25.36 1.32 7.22
N ALA A 517 -24.50 1.88 8.07
CA ALA A 517 -23.14 2.31 7.70
C ALA A 517 -22.26 1.13 7.26
N ARG A 518 -21.32 1.38 6.34
CA ARG A 518 -20.43 0.36 5.78
C ARG A 518 -18.99 0.80 5.87
N ALA A 519 -18.10 -0.09 6.36
CA ALA A 519 -16.67 0.13 6.31
C ALA A 519 -15.96 -1.01 5.55
N SER A 520 -14.89 -0.66 4.85
CA SER A 520 -13.94 -1.60 4.27
C SER A 520 -12.55 -1.34 4.86
N VAL A 521 -11.90 -2.37 5.36
CA VAL A 521 -10.56 -2.29 5.95
C VAL A 521 -9.66 -3.29 5.22
N ALA A 522 -8.72 -2.82 4.44
CA ALA A 522 -7.89 -3.66 3.60
C ALA A 522 -6.39 -3.36 3.77
N GLY A 523 -5.56 -4.40 3.81
CA GLY A 523 -4.10 -4.24 3.92
C GLY A 523 -3.65 -3.47 5.16
N THR A 524 -4.47 -3.42 6.22
CA THR A 524 -4.28 -2.55 7.38
C THR A 524 -3.71 -3.32 8.58
N THR A 525 -2.77 -2.69 9.27
CA THR A 525 -2.20 -3.21 10.51
C THR A 525 -2.75 -2.46 11.71
N ILE A 526 -3.36 -3.16 12.65
CA ILE A 526 -3.88 -2.63 13.92
C ILE A 526 -3.09 -3.27 15.06
N ASN A 527 -2.38 -2.47 15.84
CA ASN A 527 -1.49 -2.95 16.89
C ASN A 527 -1.65 -2.15 18.19
N ARG A 528 -1.59 -2.84 19.35
CA ARG A 528 -1.71 -2.24 20.69
C ARG A 528 -2.96 -1.38 20.88
N THR A 529 -4.13 -1.93 20.58
CA THR A 529 -5.41 -1.32 20.95
C THR A 529 -5.78 -1.69 22.38
N ALA A 530 -6.17 -0.72 23.21
CA ALA A 530 -6.66 -0.99 24.56
C ALA A 530 -8.14 -1.38 24.59
N GLY A 531 -8.89 -0.97 23.58
CA GLY A 531 -10.28 -1.40 23.36
C GLY A 531 -10.41 -2.50 22.30
N THR A 532 -11.57 -2.56 21.66
CA THR A 532 -11.85 -3.46 20.54
C THR A 532 -11.10 -2.97 19.29
N ALA A 533 -10.49 -3.88 18.53
CA ALA A 533 -9.84 -3.44 17.31
C ALA A 533 -10.86 -3.04 16.22
N ILE A 534 -11.83 -3.91 15.92
CA ILE A 534 -12.87 -3.68 14.89
C ILE A 534 -14.25 -3.99 15.47
N SER A 535 -15.19 -3.05 15.36
CA SER A 535 -16.54 -3.20 15.88
C SER A 535 -17.61 -2.67 14.92
N ALA A 536 -18.59 -3.53 14.59
CA ALA A 536 -19.84 -3.17 13.94
C ALA A 536 -20.96 -3.16 14.97
N SER A 537 -21.30 -2.00 15.52
CA SER A 537 -22.27 -1.84 16.59
C SER A 537 -23.59 -1.18 16.17
N GLY A 538 -23.64 -0.57 14.99
CA GLY A 538 -24.87 0.01 14.44
C GLY A 538 -25.83 -1.06 13.91
N ALA A 539 -27.13 -0.76 13.94
CA ALA A 539 -28.13 -1.65 13.33
C ALA A 539 -27.91 -1.76 11.82
N ASN A 540 -27.90 -2.98 11.31
CA ASN A 540 -27.63 -3.27 9.89
C ASN A 540 -26.29 -2.71 9.37
N SER A 541 -25.35 -2.38 10.26
CA SER A 541 -24.01 -1.93 9.88
C SER A 541 -23.18 -3.08 9.33
N GLY A 542 -22.13 -2.75 8.56
CA GLY A 542 -21.28 -3.79 8.00
C GLY A 542 -19.82 -3.41 7.87
N ILE A 543 -18.93 -4.40 8.08
CA ILE A 543 -17.48 -4.23 7.89
C ILE A 543 -16.97 -5.36 6.99
N VAL A 544 -16.17 -5.01 6.00
CA VAL A 544 -15.39 -5.95 5.20
C VAL A 544 -13.92 -5.79 5.58
N LEU A 545 -13.30 -6.88 6.03
CA LEU A 545 -11.90 -6.93 6.43
C LEU A 545 -11.13 -7.80 5.45
N THR A 546 -10.07 -7.28 4.83
CA THR A 546 -9.29 -8.04 3.85
C THR A 546 -7.79 -7.87 4.09
N SER A 547 -7.04 -8.97 4.04
CA SER A 547 -5.56 -8.97 4.10
C SER A 547 -4.98 -8.10 5.22
N SER A 548 -5.63 -8.09 6.38
CA SER A 548 -5.30 -7.19 7.49
C SER A 548 -4.79 -7.96 8.71
N THR A 549 -3.98 -7.29 9.53
CA THR A 549 -3.40 -7.87 10.74
C THR A 549 -3.83 -7.10 11.97
N ILE A 550 -4.35 -7.82 12.97
CA ILE A 550 -4.72 -7.29 14.29
C ILE A 550 -3.83 -7.97 15.33
N SER A 551 -3.16 -7.18 16.17
CA SER A 551 -2.25 -7.71 17.16
C SER A 551 -2.30 -6.93 18.47
N ASN A 552 -2.00 -7.63 19.58
CA ASN A 552 -1.82 -7.03 20.90
C ASN A 552 -3.02 -6.16 21.35
N THR A 553 -4.27 -6.64 21.13
CA THR A 553 -5.44 -6.01 21.76
C THR A 553 -5.43 -6.30 23.26
N SER A 554 -5.62 -5.27 24.08
CA SER A 554 -5.55 -5.36 25.55
C SER A 554 -6.66 -4.54 26.19
N GLY A 555 -6.90 -4.76 27.48
CA GLY A 555 -7.94 -4.07 28.23
C GLY A 555 -9.33 -4.73 28.13
N PRO A 556 -10.19 -4.56 29.14
CA PRO A 556 -11.50 -5.16 29.15
C PRO A 556 -12.51 -4.43 28.22
N PRO A 557 -13.19 -5.12 27.28
CA PRO A 557 -13.09 -6.55 27.02
C PRO A 557 -11.99 -6.99 26.04
N GLY A 558 -11.22 -6.08 25.40
CA GLY A 558 -10.04 -6.37 24.57
C GLY A 558 -10.30 -7.32 23.39
N HIS A 559 -11.50 -7.32 22.83
CA HIS A 559 -11.83 -8.16 21.67
C HIS A 559 -11.14 -7.66 20.39
N ALA A 560 -10.86 -8.57 19.45
CA ALA A 560 -10.30 -8.13 18.18
C ALA A 560 -11.41 -7.71 17.19
N ILE A 561 -12.40 -8.54 16.92
CA ILE A 561 -13.46 -8.31 15.92
C ILE A 561 -14.82 -8.57 16.55
N VAL A 562 -15.73 -7.60 16.55
CA VAL A 562 -17.02 -7.66 17.21
C VAL A 562 -18.17 -7.21 16.31
N ALA A 563 -19.13 -8.09 16.06
CA ALA A 563 -20.42 -7.76 15.48
C ALA A 563 -21.47 -7.67 16.62
N ALA A 564 -21.76 -6.45 17.07
CA ALA A 564 -22.60 -6.19 18.24
C ALA A 564 -23.96 -5.54 17.91
N GLY A 565 -24.10 -4.93 16.74
CA GLY A 565 -25.36 -4.30 16.33
C GLY A 565 -26.41 -5.30 15.89
N LEU A 566 -27.68 -4.88 15.94
CA LEU A 566 -28.79 -5.65 15.39
C LEU A 566 -28.54 -5.91 13.88
N ASN A 567 -28.52 -7.17 13.46
CA ASN A 567 -28.24 -7.60 12.10
C ASN A 567 -26.92 -7.01 11.53
N SER A 568 -25.96 -6.69 12.38
CA SER A 568 -24.66 -6.21 11.92
C SER A 568 -23.87 -7.36 11.26
N THR A 569 -23.04 -7.00 10.28
CA THR A 569 -22.28 -8.00 9.51
C THR A 569 -20.80 -7.69 9.49
N ILE A 570 -19.95 -8.70 9.70
CA ILE A 570 -18.51 -8.59 9.46
C ILE A 570 -18.07 -9.75 8.56
N THR A 571 -17.45 -9.41 7.45
CA THR A 571 -16.85 -10.40 6.55
C THR A 571 -15.34 -10.20 6.54
N GLY A 572 -14.59 -11.21 6.99
CA GLY A 572 -13.13 -11.21 7.03
C GLY A 572 -12.55 -12.22 6.03
N THR A 573 -11.57 -11.78 5.24
CA THR A 573 -10.86 -12.64 4.29
C THR A 573 -9.34 -12.41 4.41
N ASP A 574 -8.57 -13.51 4.48
CA ASP A 574 -7.09 -13.48 4.56
C ASP A 574 -6.57 -12.60 5.70
N PHE A 575 -7.16 -12.66 6.86
CA PHE A 575 -6.78 -11.83 8.00
C PHE A 575 -6.06 -12.64 9.10
N THR A 576 -5.29 -11.91 9.93
CA THR A 576 -4.61 -12.49 11.09
C THR A 576 -4.99 -11.71 12.35
N VAL A 577 -5.35 -12.44 13.41
CA VAL A 577 -5.52 -11.92 14.78
C VAL A 577 -4.50 -12.61 15.68
N SER A 578 -3.70 -11.84 16.41
CA SER A 578 -2.71 -12.38 17.33
C SER A 578 -2.60 -11.56 18.62
N GLY A 579 -2.52 -12.22 19.78
CA GLY A 579 -2.21 -11.55 21.04
C GLY A 579 -3.34 -10.73 21.64
N THR A 580 -4.59 -11.20 21.60
CA THR A 580 -5.63 -10.63 22.49
C THR A 580 -5.35 -11.10 23.92
N THR A 581 -5.14 -10.16 24.85
CA THR A 581 -4.68 -10.53 26.22
C THR A 581 -5.83 -10.92 27.14
N GLU A 582 -7.00 -10.32 27.01
CA GLU A 582 -8.17 -10.57 27.89
C GLU A 582 -9.42 -10.96 27.11
N GLY A 583 -9.55 -10.55 25.85
CA GLY A 583 -10.73 -10.73 25.04
C GLY A 583 -10.67 -11.90 24.07
N ALA A 584 -11.79 -12.12 23.39
CA ALA A 584 -11.93 -13.05 22.27
C ALA A 584 -11.47 -12.42 20.95
N ALA A 585 -11.11 -13.28 20.00
CA ALA A 585 -10.76 -12.77 18.66
C ALA A 585 -11.99 -12.42 17.83
N LEU A 586 -13.02 -13.27 17.82
CA LEU A 586 -14.25 -13.10 17.02
C LEU A 586 -15.46 -13.13 17.94
N VAL A 587 -16.32 -12.13 17.93
CA VAL A 587 -17.50 -12.06 18.79
C VAL A 587 -18.73 -11.63 17.99
N ALA A 588 -19.70 -12.51 17.82
CA ALA A 588 -21.03 -12.21 17.29
C ALA A 588 -22.01 -12.10 18.46
N SER A 589 -22.23 -10.88 18.97
CA SER A 589 -23.04 -10.63 20.18
C SER A 589 -24.33 -9.88 19.90
N GLY A 590 -24.50 -9.25 18.76
CA GLY A 590 -25.76 -8.60 18.40
C GLY A 590 -26.84 -9.61 18.01
N ASN A 591 -28.10 -9.23 18.21
CA ASN A 591 -29.23 -10.03 17.71
C ASN A 591 -29.18 -10.08 16.17
N GLY A 592 -29.17 -11.31 15.61
CA GLY A 592 -29.02 -11.53 14.17
C GLY A 592 -27.66 -11.12 13.60
N ALA A 593 -26.67 -10.82 14.44
CA ALA A 593 -25.34 -10.42 13.98
C ALA A 593 -24.61 -11.57 13.25
N THR A 594 -23.88 -11.27 12.22
CA THR A 594 -23.20 -12.27 11.40
C THR A 594 -21.70 -11.98 11.29
N ILE A 595 -20.88 -12.99 11.55
CA ILE A 595 -19.44 -12.98 11.21
C ILE A 595 -19.14 -14.10 10.22
N THR A 596 -18.55 -13.75 9.08
CA THR A 596 -18.02 -14.70 8.12
C THR A 596 -16.52 -14.53 8.03
N ALA A 597 -15.76 -15.57 8.30
CA ALA A 597 -14.30 -15.61 8.23
C ALA A 597 -13.84 -16.63 7.20
N VAL A 598 -13.08 -16.18 6.21
CA VAL A 598 -12.52 -17.03 5.16
C VAL A 598 -10.99 -16.90 5.18
N ARG A 599 -10.29 -18.01 5.29
CA ARG A 599 -8.81 -18.07 5.39
C ARG A 599 -8.24 -17.16 6.49
N GLY A 600 -8.97 -17.07 7.60
CA GLY A 600 -8.55 -16.36 8.79
C GLY A 600 -7.56 -17.15 9.65
N SER A 601 -6.68 -16.45 10.36
CA SER A 601 -5.79 -17.03 11.36
C SER A 601 -5.92 -16.31 12.69
N VAL A 602 -6.33 -17.03 13.73
CA VAL A 602 -6.42 -16.52 15.10
C VAL A 602 -5.39 -17.24 15.97
N LEU A 603 -4.49 -16.47 16.58
CA LEU A 603 -3.39 -16.97 17.39
C LEU A 603 -3.39 -16.27 18.75
N ARG A 604 -3.36 -17.04 19.82
CA ARG A 604 -3.30 -16.56 21.22
C ARG A 604 -4.40 -15.57 21.59
N THR A 605 -5.46 -16.07 22.20
CA THR A 605 -6.48 -15.27 22.85
C THR A 605 -6.42 -15.44 24.37
N GLY A 606 -6.77 -14.40 25.10
CA GLY A 606 -6.84 -14.45 26.57
C GLY A 606 -8.10 -15.18 27.08
N SER A 607 -9.16 -15.22 26.26
CA SER A 607 -10.39 -15.97 26.49
C SER A 607 -10.69 -16.90 25.33
N ASP A 608 -11.96 -17.19 25.05
CA ASP A 608 -12.37 -17.98 23.90
C ASP A 608 -11.92 -17.35 22.58
N ALA A 609 -11.53 -18.15 21.60
CA ALA A 609 -11.10 -17.59 20.32
C ALA A 609 -12.30 -17.06 19.52
N ALA A 610 -13.46 -17.73 19.58
CA ALA A 610 -14.69 -17.33 18.91
C ALA A 610 -15.90 -17.41 19.87
N ILE A 611 -16.76 -16.40 19.88
CA ILE A 611 -17.98 -16.34 20.72
C ILE A 611 -19.18 -15.99 19.84
N VAL A 612 -20.26 -16.82 19.96
CA VAL A 612 -21.55 -16.54 19.36
C VAL A 612 -22.57 -16.43 20.47
N SER A 613 -22.83 -15.23 20.95
CA SER A 613 -23.67 -14.97 22.13
C SER A 613 -24.96 -14.18 21.83
N GLY A 614 -25.06 -13.58 20.64
CA GLY A 614 -26.27 -12.88 20.22
C GLY A 614 -27.41 -13.87 19.88
N ALA A 615 -28.67 -13.47 20.13
CA ALA A 615 -29.81 -14.27 19.70
C ALA A 615 -29.87 -14.33 18.17
N ASN A 616 -30.05 -15.49 17.58
CA ASN A 616 -30.02 -15.74 16.16
C ASN A 616 -28.74 -15.23 15.45
N ALA A 617 -27.65 -15.07 16.20
CA ALA A 617 -26.38 -14.68 15.61
C ALA A 617 -25.72 -15.86 14.87
N THR A 618 -25.01 -15.54 13.81
CA THR A 618 -24.38 -16.56 12.97
C THR A 618 -22.87 -16.32 12.89
N MET A 619 -22.08 -17.38 13.04
CA MET A 619 -20.64 -17.35 12.75
C MET A 619 -20.26 -18.46 11.77
N SER A 620 -19.70 -18.08 10.65
CA SER A 620 -19.23 -19.01 9.62
C SER A 620 -17.71 -18.90 9.43
N LEU A 621 -17.01 -19.99 9.70
CA LEU A 621 -15.55 -20.09 9.61
C LEU A 621 -15.19 -21.08 8.50
N VAL A 622 -14.57 -20.57 7.43
CA VAL A 622 -14.19 -21.37 6.26
C VAL A 622 -12.67 -21.32 6.09
N GLN A 623 -12.00 -22.45 6.06
CA GLN A 623 -10.53 -22.50 5.96
C GLN A 623 -9.83 -21.63 7.04
N THR A 624 -10.44 -21.50 8.20
CA THR A 624 -10.02 -20.62 9.28
C THR A 624 -9.41 -21.43 10.42
N ARG A 625 -8.28 -20.95 10.96
CA ARG A 625 -7.59 -21.56 12.08
C ARG A 625 -7.81 -20.75 13.35
N LEU A 626 -8.33 -21.38 14.39
CA LEU A 626 -8.48 -20.82 15.73
C LEU A 626 -7.51 -21.50 16.70
N ARG A 627 -6.74 -20.72 17.45
CA ARG A 627 -5.89 -21.21 18.53
C ARG A 627 -6.11 -20.35 19.77
N SER A 628 -6.71 -20.94 20.79
CA SER A 628 -6.95 -20.29 22.08
C SER A 628 -5.85 -20.65 23.06
N ALA A 629 -5.47 -19.69 23.88
CA ALA A 629 -4.54 -19.94 25.00
C ALA A 629 -5.25 -19.89 26.36
N GLY A 630 -6.38 -19.23 26.52
CA GLY A 630 -7.00 -18.94 27.81
C GLY A 630 -8.42 -19.46 28.02
N GLY A 631 -9.12 -19.90 26.97
CA GLY A 631 -10.49 -20.32 27.03
C GLY A 631 -10.83 -21.49 26.11
N SER A 632 -12.08 -21.60 25.70
CA SER A 632 -12.54 -22.53 24.68
C SER A 632 -12.12 -22.04 23.27
N GLY A 633 -11.96 -22.96 22.33
CA GLY A 633 -11.72 -22.60 20.96
C GLY A 633 -12.89 -21.83 20.34
N ALA A 634 -14.11 -22.31 20.58
CA ALA A 634 -15.34 -21.58 20.25
C ALA A 634 -16.41 -21.80 21.29
N SER A 635 -17.26 -20.79 21.54
CA SER A 635 -18.40 -20.86 22.47
C SER A 635 -19.67 -20.36 21.78
N VAL A 636 -20.75 -21.14 21.83
CA VAL A 636 -22.06 -20.84 21.24
C VAL A 636 -23.09 -20.82 22.36
N SER A 637 -23.57 -19.62 22.72
CA SER A 637 -24.45 -19.43 23.88
C SER A 637 -25.70 -18.60 23.60
N GLY A 638 -25.81 -17.94 22.47
CA GLY A 638 -27.00 -17.17 22.06
C GLY A 638 -28.21 -18.10 21.80
N ALA A 639 -29.41 -17.63 22.04
CA ALA A 639 -30.61 -18.37 21.65
C ALA A 639 -30.77 -18.42 20.12
N GLY A 640 -30.95 -19.61 19.55
CA GLY A 640 -31.02 -19.80 18.11
C GLY A 640 -29.71 -19.47 17.35
N ALA A 641 -28.60 -19.39 18.06
CA ALA A 641 -27.33 -19.09 17.46
C ALA A 641 -26.80 -20.21 16.56
N GLU A 642 -26.13 -19.80 15.49
CA GLU A 642 -25.57 -20.70 14.49
C GLU A 642 -24.06 -20.62 14.42
N PHE A 643 -23.41 -21.79 14.38
CA PHE A 643 -21.95 -21.86 14.22
C PHE A 643 -21.54 -22.88 13.16
N TYR A 644 -20.79 -22.45 12.19
CA TYR A 644 -20.30 -23.25 11.07
C TYR A 644 -18.77 -23.25 11.02
N LEU A 645 -18.16 -24.41 11.16
CA LEU A 645 -16.72 -24.63 11.03
C LEU A 645 -16.49 -25.57 9.86
N THR A 646 -16.02 -25.04 8.72
CA THR A 646 -16.02 -25.80 7.46
C THR A 646 -14.74 -25.61 6.63
N GLY A 647 -14.56 -26.43 5.60
CA GLY A 647 -13.55 -26.23 4.59
C GLY A 647 -12.11 -26.33 5.09
N THR A 648 -11.76 -27.38 5.84
CA THR A 648 -10.44 -27.63 6.44
C THR A 648 -10.07 -26.62 7.57
N SER A 649 -11.04 -26.01 8.19
CA SER A 649 -10.84 -25.18 9.39
C SER A 649 -10.34 -25.99 10.56
N SER A 650 -9.68 -25.31 11.52
CA SER A 650 -9.21 -25.99 12.75
C SER A 650 -9.42 -25.15 14.00
N ILE A 651 -9.69 -25.85 15.10
CA ILE A 651 -9.59 -25.34 16.47
C ILE A 651 -8.47 -26.11 17.15
N GLU A 652 -7.46 -25.39 17.68
CA GLU A 652 -6.25 -26.01 18.20
C GLU A 652 -5.86 -25.46 19.57
N ALA A 653 -5.36 -26.35 20.43
CA ALA A 653 -4.75 -25.98 21.72
C ALA A 653 -5.64 -25.04 22.59
N ALA A 654 -6.95 -25.32 22.66
CA ALA A 654 -7.84 -24.65 23.61
C ALA A 654 -7.51 -25.13 25.04
N THR A 655 -7.51 -24.22 26.02
CA THR A 655 -7.23 -24.62 27.44
C THR A 655 -8.44 -25.26 28.12
N VAL A 656 -9.63 -24.98 27.65
CA VAL A 656 -10.89 -25.56 28.13
C VAL A 656 -11.41 -26.52 27.07
N ASP A 657 -12.49 -26.20 26.40
CA ASP A 657 -13.10 -27.06 25.40
C ASP A 657 -12.67 -26.63 23.99
N GLY A 658 -12.60 -27.55 23.05
CA GLY A 658 -12.45 -27.19 21.65
C GLY A 658 -13.62 -26.36 21.15
N LEU A 659 -14.83 -26.88 21.33
CA LEU A 659 -16.11 -26.24 21.04
C LEU A 659 -17.08 -26.43 22.16
N ARG A 660 -17.69 -25.35 22.65
CA ARG A 660 -18.69 -25.37 23.74
C ARG A 660 -20.02 -24.81 23.24
N VAL A 661 -21.10 -25.61 23.42
CA VAL A 661 -22.47 -25.25 22.99
C VAL A 661 -23.36 -25.26 24.22
N VAL A 662 -23.81 -24.08 24.66
CA VAL A 662 -24.55 -23.94 25.95
C VAL A 662 -25.85 -23.15 25.84
N GLY A 663 -26.19 -22.66 24.65
CA GLY A 663 -27.38 -21.83 24.40
C GLY A 663 -28.66 -22.68 24.15
N ILE A 664 -29.74 -21.97 23.88
CA ILE A 664 -31.06 -22.54 23.56
C ILE A 664 -31.20 -22.66 22.04
N ASP A 665 -31.65 -23.79 21.52
CA ASP A 665 -32.00 -24.04 20.12
C ASP A 665 -30.87 -23.75 19.11
N ASN A 666 -29.63 -24.04 19.48
CA ASN A 666 -28.45 -23.74 18.66
C ASN A 666 -28.28 -24.74 17.52
N THR A 667 -27.77 -24.25 16.39
CA THR A 667 -27.35 -25.05 15.23
C THR A 667 -25.85 -24.98 15.06
N VAL A 668 -25.17 -26.14 15.12
CA VAL A 668 -23.72 -26.24 14.99
C VAL A 668 -23.34 -27.27 13.94
N LEU A 669 -22.53 -26.88 12.97
CA LEU A 669 -21.96 -27.76 11.95
C LEU A 669 -20.44 -27.67 11.93
N VAL A 670 -19.78 -28.76 12.23
CA VAL A 670 -18.34 -28.96 12.03
C VAL A 670 -18.15 -29.93 10.87
N ARG A 671 -17.69 -29.41 9.72
CA ARG A 671 -17.59 -30.20 8.50
C ARG A 671 -16.20 -30.06 7.87
N ASP A 672 -15.63 -31.23 7.52
CA ASP A 672 -14.28 -31.28 6.89
C ASP A 672 -13.21 -30.52 7.68
N SER A 673 -13.28 -30.57 9.02
CA SER A 673 -12.53 -29.70 9.93
C SER A 673 -11.91 -30.46 11.11
N GLN A 674 -11.09 -29.80 11.90
CA GLN A 674 -10.36 -30.43 13.01
C GLN A 674 -10.51 -29.69 14.34
N LEU A 675 -10.67 -30.43 15.42
CA LEU A 675 -10.54 -29.98 16.81
C LEU A 675 -9.40 -30.77 17.47
N VAL A 676 -8.35 -30.09 17.90
CA VAL A 676 -7.10 -30.73 18.33
C VAL A 676 -6.53 -30.10 19.60
N GLY A 677 -6.19 -30.93 20.58
CA GLY A 677 -5.42 -30.46 21.75
C GLY A 677 -6.25 -29.64 22.74
N SER A 678 -7.49 -30.04 23.01
CA SER A 678 -8.32 -29.39 24.03
C SER A 678 -7.91 -29.83 25.44
N GLY A 679 -7.81 -28.86 26.36
CA GLY A 679 -7.42 -29.15 27.78
C GLY A 679 -8.49 -29.88 28.57
N ASN A 680 -9.74 -29.80 28.16
CA ASN A 680 -10.87 -30.56 28.72
C ASN A 680 -11.53 -31.38 27.58
N ASN A 681 -12.67 -31.00 27.09
CA ASN A 681 -13.38 -31.75 26.04
C ASN A 681 -13.11 -31.24 24.63
N GLY A 682 -13.25 -32.09 23.61
CA GLY A 682 -13.22 -31.68 22.22
C GLY A 682 -14.44 -30.85 21.85
N VAL A 683 -15.62 -31.38 22.13
CA VAL A 683 -16.95 -30.74 22.01
C VAL A 683 -17.74 -30.96 23.25
N THR A 684 -18.25 -29.90 23.88
CA THR A 684 -19.16 -29.94 25.04
C THR A 684 -20.51 -29.37 24.63
N ILE A 685 -21.58 -30.09 24.88
CA ILE A 685 -22.94 -29.71 24.50
C ILE A 685 -23.81 -29.80 25.74
N LEU A 686 -24.27 -28.65 26.25
CA LEU A 686 -25.10 -28.47 27.43
C LEU A 686 -26.23 -27.49 27.09
N PRO A 687 -27.33 -27.92 26.42
CA PRO A 687 -28.39 -27.02 26.03
C PRO A 687 -29.00 -26.31 27.24
N GLY A 688 -29.34 -25.04 27.08
CA GLY A 688 -30.02 -24.26 28.10
C GLY A 688 -31.41 -24.83 28.42
N ALA A 689 -31.87 -24.61 29.63
CA ALA A 689 -33.21 -25.06 30.07
C ALA A 689 -34.29 -24.48 29.12
N GLY A 690 -35.19 -25.33 28.63
CA GLY A 690 -36.23 -24.99 27.69
C GLY A 690 -35.82 -25.07 26.20
N SER A 691 -34.60 -25.50 25.91
CA SER A 691 -34.16 -25.79 24.53
C SER A 691 -35.01 -26.91 23.91
N ALA A 692 -35.46 -26.73 22.68
CA ALA A 692 -36.28 -27.68 21.97
C ALA A 692 -35.68 -28.18 20.64
N ALA A 693 -34.66 -27.51 20.12
CA ALA A 693 -34.17 -27.74 18.76
C ALA A 693 -32.62 -27.68 18.61
N THR A 694 -31.86 -27.90 19.68
CA THR A 694 -30.37 -27.91 19.59
C THR A 694 -29.88 -29.03 18.66
N GLN A 695 -29.09 -28.69 17.66
CA GLN A 695 -28.53 -29.62 16.70
C GLN A 695 -27.01 -29.40 16.54
N VAL A 696 -26.24 -30.44 16.80
CA VAL A 696 -24.79 -30.43 16.66
C VAL A 696 -24.37 -31.54 15.71
N THR A 697 -23.75 -31.19 14.61
CA THR A 697 -23.32 -32.16 13.59
C THR A 697 -21.80 -32.09 13.35
N LEU A 698 -21.11 -33.20 13.56
CA LEU A 698 -19.74 -33.42 13.15
C LEU A 698 -19.73 -34.31 11.90
N LEU A 699 -19.38 -33.74 10.78
CA LEU A 699 -19.38 -34.42 9.48
C LEU A 699 -17.97 -34.42 8.86
N ARG A 700 -17.44 -35.61 8.61
CA ARG A 700 -16.08 -35.82 8.05
C ARG A 700 -14.97 -35.04 8.79
N SER A 701 -15.14 -34.86 10.06
CA SER A 701 -14.25 -34.04 10.90
C SER A 701 -13.38 -34.91 11.84
N THR A 702 -12.34 -34.28 12.39
CA THR A 702 -11.45 -34.98 13.32
C THR A 702 -11.50 -34.31 14.71
N VAL A 703 -11.70 -35.07 15.75
CA VAL A 703 -11.56 -34.64 17.14
C VAL A 703 -10.47 -35.50 17.81
N ARG A 704 -9.40 -34.88 18.29
CA ARG A 704 -8.26 -35.62 18.85
C ARG A 704 -7.46 -34.86 19.92
N GLN A 705 -6.76 -35.62 20.75
CA GLN A 705 -5.87 -35.07 21.81
C GLN A 705 -6.66 -34.23 22.81
N THR A 706 -7.79 -34.74 23.32
CA THR A 706 -8.60 -34.13 24.36
C THR A 706 -8.32 -34.79 25.70
N ALA A 707 -8.24 -34.01 26.78
CA ALA A 707 -7.98 -34.58 28.11
C ALA A 707 -9.19 -35.37 28.67
N GLY A 708 -10.39 -34.88 28.40
CA GLY A 708 -11.66 -35.48 28.79
C GLY A 708 -12.33 -36.26 27.66
N PHE A 709 -13.54 -35.85 27.34
CA PHE A 709 -14.36 -36.48 26.27
C PHE A 709 -13.98 -35.85 24.91
N ALA A 710 -13.98 -36.66 23.86
CA ALA A 710 -13.90 -36.05 22.53
C ALA A 710 -15.22 -35.34 22.18
N VAL A 711 -16.35 -35.95 22.47
CA VAL A 711 -17.68 -35.33 22.38
C VAL A 711 -18.43 -35.65 23.66
N ASP A 712 -18.92 -34.64 24.35
CA ASP A 712 -19.67 -34.72 25.58
C ASP A 712 -21.03 -34.05 25.38
N ALA A 713 -22.10 -34.84 25.40
CA ALA A 713 -23.46 -34.39 25.18
C ALA A 713 -24.29 -34.68 26.44
N GLU A 714 -24.82 -33.63 27.06
CA GLU A 714 -25.64 -33.74 28.26
C GLU A 714 -26.93 -32.94 28.09
N GLY A 715 -28.08 -33.56 28.33
CA GLY A 715 -29.41 -32.91 28.29
C GLY A 715 -29.92 -32.60 26.86
N VAL A 716 -29.41 -33.27 25.82
CA VAL A 716 -29.82 -33.09 24.40
C VAL A 716 -30.91 -34.12 24.06
N ASN A 717 -31.99 -34.18 24.83
CA ASN A 717 -33.02 -35.25 24.71
C ASN A 717 -34.38 -34.78 24.19
N GLY A 718 -34.54 -33.50 23.85
CA GLY A 718 -35.78 -32.96 23.27
C GLY A 718 -36.12 -33.57 21.91
N PRO A 719 -37.38 -33.47 21.46
CA PRO A 719 -37.86 -34.15 20.26
C PRO A 719 -37.16 -33.71 18.94
N ASN A 720 -36.59 -32.51 18.92
CA ASN A 720 -35.82 -31.98 17.77
C ASN A 720 -34.33 -31.77 18.09
N GLN A 721 -33.87 -32.23 19.25
CA GLN A 721 -32.48 -32.15 19.66
C GLN A 721 -31.71 -33.38 19.25
N VAL A 722 -30.53 -33.21 18.68
CA VAL A 722 -29.68 -34.33 18.28
C VAL A 722 -28.21 -33.94 18.13
N VAL A 723 -27.34 -34.84 18.57
CA VAL A 723 -25.91 -34.81 18.26
C VAL A 723 -25.61 -35.84 17.17
N GLN A 724 -25.00 -35.43 16.10
CA GLN A 724 -24.69 -36.29 14.96
C GLN A 724 -23.17 -36.33 14.70
N VAL A 725 -22.64 -37.53 14.56
CA VAL A 725 -21.19 -37.74 14.28
C VAL A 725 -21.08 -38.71 13.08
N PHE A 726 -20.86 -38.14 11.93
CA PHE A 726 -20.85 -38.90 10.68
C PHE A 726 -19.52 -38.82 9.93
N GLY A 727 -19.00 -39.97 9.50
CA GLY A 727 -17.79 -40.07 8.70
C GLY A 727 -16.54 -39.48 9.36
N SER A 728 -16.60 -39.23 10.65
CA SER A 728 -15.60 -38.48 11.41
C SER A 728 -14.57 -39.40 12.09
N THR A 729 -13.42 -38.82 12.51
CA THR A 729 -12.40 -39.52 13.27
C THR A 729 -12.29 -38.95 14.68
N ILE A 730 -12.46 -39.81 15.69
CA ILE A 730 -12.30 -39.49 17.11
C ILE A 730 -11.11 -40.27 17.64
N SER A 731 -10.14 -39.63 18.28
CA SER A 731 -8.96 -40.33 18.78
C SER A 731 -8.24 -39.62 19.92
N GLN A 732 -7.50 -40.36 20.70
CA GLN A 732 -6.67 -39.83 21.80
C GLN A 732 -7.47 -38.96 22.76
N ALA A 733 -8.55 -39.50 23.28
CA ALA A 733 -9.41 -38.89 24.30
C ALA A 733 -9.53 -39.79 25.56
N GLY A 734 -9.98 -39.26 26.66
CA GLY A 734 -10.33 -40.08 27.85
C GLY A 734 -11.50 -41.00 27.53
N VAL A 735 -12.55 -40.46 26.93
CA VAL A 735 -13.71 -41.19 26.37
C VAL A 735 -13.95 -40.64 24.94
N GLY A 736 -14.38 -41.51 24.03
CA GLY A 736 -14.65 -41.05 22.65
C GLY A 736 -15.88 -40.16 22.61
N ILE A 737 -17.06 -40.68 22.81
CA ILE A 737 -18.32 -39.93 22.84
C ILE A 737 -19.08 -40.28 24.14
N SER A 738 -19.54 -39.26 24.85
CA SER A 738 -20.43 -39.35 25.99
C SER A 738 -21.81 -38.83 25.61
N ALA A 739 -22.86 -39.54 26.00
CA ALA A 739 -24.25 -39.13 25.87
C ALA A 739 -24.97 -39.37 27.19
N VAL A 740 -25.31 -38.32 27.90
CA VAL A 740 -26.07 -38.31 29.14
C VAL A 740 -27.37 -37.57 28.89
N ASP A 741 -28.51 -38.23 29.11
CA ASP A 741 -29.82 -37.67 28.78
C ASP A 741 -29.88 -37.06 27.38
N SER A 742 -29.39 -37.79 26.36
CA SER A 742 -29.11 -37.19 25.08
C SER A 742 -29.46 -38.06 23.87
N ASN A 743 -29.89 -37.43 22.78
CA ASN A 743 -30.10 -38.07 21.48
C ASN A 743 -28.81 -38.01 20.67
N LEU A 744 -28.21 -39.16 20.32
CA LEU A 744 -26.96 -39.26 19.63
C LEU A 744 -27.08 -40.19 18.40
N ASP A 745 -26.60 -39.75 17.24
CA ASP A 745 -26.48 -40.56 16.05
C ASP A 745 -25.02 -40.61 15.55
N VAL A 746 -24.39 -41.76 15.58
CA VAL A 746 -23.02 -42.00 15.16
C VAL A 746 -23.03 -42.97 13.97
N GLY A 747 -22.40 -42.57 12.87
CA GLY A 747 -22.47 -43.46 11.74
C GLY A 747 -21.61 -43.05 10.52
N ARG A 748 -21.97 -43.63 9.40
CA ARG A 748 -21.40 -43.34 8.13
C ARG A 748 -21.92 -42.00 7.63
N ASP A 749 -21.07 -41.28 6.84
CA ASP A 749 -21.49 -40.06 6.15
C ASP A 749 -22.73 -40.29 5.27
N PRO A 750 -23.89 -39.71 5.62
CA PRO A 750 -25.12 -39.88 4.86
C PRO A 750 -25.19 -39.06 3.58
N THR A 751 -24.26 -38.10 3.38
CA THR A 751 -24.31 -37.15 2.25
C THR A 751 -23.80 -37.74 0.95
N VAL A 752 -23.12 -38.87 0.99
CA VAL A 752 -22.58 -39.56 -0.18
C VAL A 752 -22.87 -41.08 -0.12
N THR A 753 -23.18 -41.66 -1.27
CA THR A 753 -23.37 -43.13 -1.37
C THR A 753 -22.07 -43.84 -0.98
N ASN A 754 -22.14 -44.79 -0.06
CA ASN A 754 -20.96 -45.44 0.54
C ASN A 754 -20.01 -44.50 1.27
N GLY A 755 -20.48 -43.41 1.82
CA GLY A 755 -19.71 -42.44 2.54
C GLY A 755 -18.79 -43.05 3.63
N ARG A 756 -17.82 -42.34 4.07
CA ARG A 756 -16.83 -42.74 5.07
C ARG A 756 -17.52 -43.15 6.38
N ALA A 757 -17.11 -44.27 6.96
CA ALA A 757 -17.53 -44.66 8.30
C ALA A 757 -16.87 -43.75 9.38
N THR A 758 -17.57 -43.49 10.47
CA THR A 758 -16.97 -42.90 11.69
C THR A 758 -15.94 -43.86 12.25
N THR A 759 -14.82 -43.33 12.72
CA THR A 759 -13.75 -44.09 13.39
C THR A 759 -13.52 -43.54 14.78
N ILE A 760 -13.56 -44.35 15.81
CA ILE A 760 -13.25 -44.01 17.20
C ILE A 760 -12.07 -44.88 17.63
N GLN A 761 -10.93 -44.27 17.98
CA GLN A 761 -9.72 -45.05 18.23
C GLN A 761 -8.85 -44.47 19.36
N ASN A 762 -8.18 -45.36 20.09
CA ASN A 762 -7.22 -44.97 21.15
C ASN A 762 -7.84 -44.04 22.19
N THR A 763 -9.07 -44.35 22.65
CA THR A 763 -9.71 -43.67 23.79
C THR A 763 -9.49 -44.51 25.07
N GLY A 764 -9.23 -43.83 26.19
CA GLY A 764 -8.77 -44.51 27.41
C GLY A 764 -9.80 -45.46 28.00
N VAL A 765 -11.06 -45.06 28.18
CA VAL A 765 -12.10 -45.79 28.90
C VAL A 765 -13.09 -46.45 27.95
N ALA A 766 -13.84 -45.66 27.18
CA ALA A 766 -14.87 -46.15 26.28
C ALA A 766 -14.84 -45.47 24.93
N GLY A 767 -15.26 -46.21 23.88
CA GLY A 767 -15.50 -45.60 22.58
C GLY A 767 -16.74 -44.72 22.60
N VAL A 768 -17.88 -45.27 23.01
CA VAL A 768 -19.15 -44.55 23.25
C VAL A 768 -19.66 -44.89 24.62
N ALA A 769 -19.95 -43.87 25.43
CA ALA A 769 -20.56 -44.00 26.74
C ALA A 769 -21.99 -43.40 26.70
N VAL A 770 -22.97 -44.14 27.24
CA VAL A 770 -24.38 -43.76 27.20
C VAL A 770 -24.97 -43.90 28.57
N SER A 771 -25.71 -42.90 29.06
CA SER A 771 -26.44 -42.99 30.34
C SER A 771 -27.69 -42.09 30.33
N GLY A 772 -28.57 -42.31 31.37
CA GLY A 772 -29.79 -41.55 31.58
C GLY A 772 -30.84 -41.73 30.48
N ASP A 773 -31.74 -40.74 30.28
CA ASP A 773 -32.76 -40.74 29.22
C ASP A 773 -32.17 -40.49 27.85
N SER A 774 -31.31 -41.38 27.39
CA SER A 774 -30.61 -41.26 26.16
C SER A 774 -31.13 -42.15 25.06
N ARG A 775 -31.17 -41.63 23.80
CA ARG A 775 -31.48 -42.41 22.61
C ARG A 775 -30.29 -42.38 21.68
N VAL A 776 -29.56 -43.45 21.61
CA VAL A 776 -28.28 -43.54 20.94
C VAL A 776 -28.33 -44.58 19.82
N ARG A 777 -27.91 -44.12 18.62
CA ARG A 777 -27.67 -44.98 17.48
C ARG A 777 -26.17 -44.94 17.13
N VAL A 778 -25.55 -46.12 17.10
CA VAL A 778 -24.17 -46.32 16.63
C VAL A 778 -24.21 -47.33 15.48
N ALA A 779 -24.01 -46.87 14.25
CA ALA A 779 -24.16 -47.73 13.09
C ALA A 779 -22.99 -47.52 12.10
N ASN A 780 -22.50 -48.63 11.51
CA ASN A 780 -21.42 -48.61 10.55
C ASN A 780 -20.18 -47.82 11.07
N THR A 781 -19.81 -48.01 12.30
CA THR A 781 -18.72 -47.33 12.99
C THR A 781 -17.58 -48.31 13.30
N ALA A 782 -16.32 -47.84 13.15
CA ALA A 782 -15.15 -48.60 13.56
C ALA A 782 -14.65 -48.08 14.91
N ILE A 783 -14.61 -48.95 15.92
CA ILE A 783 -14.14 -48.59 17.27
C ILE A 783 -12.95 -49.52 17.59
N SER A 784 -11.79 -48.91 18.00
CA SER A 784 -10.58 -49.67 18.27
C SER A 784 -9.67 -49.02 19.34
N GLY A 785 -8.81 -49.80 19.96
CA GLY A 785 -7.85 -49.29 20.96
C GLY A 785 -8.54 -48.67 22.19
N VAL A 786 -9.63 -49.25 22.65
CA VAL A 786 -10.46 -48.79 23.74
C VAL A 786 -10.61 -49.91 24.78
N SER A 787 -10.85 -49.58 26.05
CA SER A 787 -11.15 -50.61 27.04
C SER A 787 -12.53 -51.24 26.79
N VAL A 788 -13.58 -50.41 26.65
CA VAL A 788 -14.93 -50.82 26.33
C VAL A 788 -15.34 -50.18 24.98
N GLY A 789 -15.89 -50.96 24.06
CA GLY A 789 -16.34 -50.44 22.78
C GLY A 789 -17.53 -49.48 22.92
N ILE A 790 -18.68 -50.00 23.35
CA ILE A 790 -19.89 -49.21 23.65
C ILE A 790 -20.29 -49.59 25.10
N ASN A 791 -20.47 -48.57 25.93
CA ASN A 791 -20.88 -48.70 27.31
C ASN A 791 -22.22 -48.01 27.54
N ALA A 792 -23.31 -48.75 27.62
CA ALA A 792 -24.63 -48.24 27.95
C ALA A 792 -24.94 -48.54 29.42
N ASN A 793 -25.03 -47.53 30.26
CA ASN A 793 -25.21 -47.64 31.69
C ASN A 793 -26.37 -46.74 32.14
N ASN A 794 -27.48 -47.28 32.49
CA ASN A 794 -28.59 -46.55 33.12
C ASN A 794 -28.56 -46.73 34.64
N ILE A 795 -28.28 -45.62 35.33
CA ILE A 795 -28.17 -45.56 36.81
C ILE A 795 -29.38 -44.82 37.41
N ASP A 796 -30.25 -44.22 36.63
CA ASP A 796 -31.38 -43.42 37.05
C ASP A 796 -32.63 -44.30 37.11
N ASP A 797 -33.35 -44.23 38.19
CA ASP A 797 -34.51 -45.09 38.49
C ASP A 797 -35.84 -44.68 37.82
N THR A 798 -35.80 -43.61 36.96
CA THR A 798 -36.99 -43.06 36.29
C THR A 798 -36.90 -43.01 34.75
N THR A 799 -35.80 -43.38 34.18
CA THR A 799 -35.47 -43.09 32.75
C THR A 799 -35.26 -44.39 31.94
N THR A 800 -35.37 -44.27 30.62
CA THR A 800 -35.10 -45.37 29.67
C THR A 800 -33.94 -45.03 28.75
N THR A 801 -32.86 -45.80 28.87
CA THR A 801 -31.76 -45.71 27.87
C THR A 801 -32.09 -46.55 26.66
N SER A 802 -32.13 -45.99 25.48
CA SER A 802 -32.33 -46.71 24.22
C SER A 802 -31.01 -46.74 23.39
N LEU A 803 -30.54 -47.94 23.07
CA LEU A 803 -29.31 -48.16 22.30
C LEU A 803 -29.61 -48.94 21.02
N THR A 804 -29.21 -48.41 19.86
CA THR A 804 -29.15 -49.15 18.58
C THR A 804 -27.70 -49.29 18.13
N ALA A 805 -27.14 -50.48 18.17
CA ALA A 805 -25.78 -50.79 17.75
C ALA A 805 -25.78 -51.74 16.57
N THR A 806 -25.53 -51.25 15.35
CA THR A 806 -25.67 -52.04 14.12
C THR A 806 -24.50 -51.89 13.17
N ASN A 807 -24.06 -53.01 12.55
CA ASN A 807 -22.98 -53.03 11.52
C ASN A 807 -21.66 -52.39 11.96
N ASN A 808 -21.31 -52.41 13.23
CA ASN A 808 -20.09 -51.82 13.75
C ASN A 808 -18.93 -52.84 13.72
N THR A 809 -17.71 -52.35 13.60
CA THR A 809 -16.50 -53.13 13.81
C THR A 809 -15.83 -52.68 15.10
N ILE A 810 -15.81 -53.48 16.14
CA ILE A 810 -15.36 -53.15 17.48
C ILE A 810 -14.15 -53.99 17.85
N THR A 811 -13.03 -53.38 18.20
CA THR A 811 -11.85 -54.05 18.75
C THR A 811 -11.54 -53.41 20.12
N SER A 812 -11.76 -54.09 21.19
CA SER A 812 -11.65 -53.54 22.56
C SER A 812 -10.69 -54.37 23.45
N GLY A 813 -10.27 -53.77 24.57
CA GLY A 813 -9.40 -54.41 25.52
C GLY A 813 -10.12 -55.38 26.44
N THR A 814 -11.31 -55.00 26.93
CA THR A 814 -12.05 -55.79 27.94
C THR A 814 -13.45 -56.21 27.51
N THR A 815 -14.25 -55.32 26.94
CA THR A 815 -15.64 -55.60 26.56
C THR A 815 -16.01 -54.92 25.26
N GLY A 816 -16.65 -55.62 24.33
CA GLY A 816 -17.11 -55.02 23.08
C GLY A 816 -18.29 -54.06 23.32
N ILE A 817 -19.39 -54.59 23.81
CA ILE A 817 -20.59 -53.83 24.19
C ILE A 817 -20.95 -54.20 25.66
N ALA A 818 -20.96 -53.24 26.56
CA ALA A 818 -21.41 -53.39 27.94
C ALA A 818 -22.75 -52.69 28.13
N ILE A 819 -23.72 -53.38 28.71
CA ILE A 819 -25.05 -52.84 28.96
C ILE A 819 -25.34 -53.11 30.47
N THR A 820 -25.59 -52.05 31.24
CA THR A 820 -25.83 -52.13 32.68
C THR A 820 -27.13 -51.39 33.03
N ALA A 821 -28.01 -52.06 33.79
CA ALA A 821 -29.16 -51.41 34.43
C ALA A 821 -28.93 -51.38 35.94
N ASP A 822 -28.84 -50.20 36.53
CA ASP A 822 -28.56 -49.98 37.96
C ASP A 822 -29.47 -48.87 38.50
N ASN A 823 -30.33 -49.19 39.52
CA ASN A 823 -31.17 -48.15 40.09
C ASN A 823 -30.57 -47.51 41.37
N GLY A 824 -29.33 -47.76 41.68
CA GLY A 824 -28.61 -47.11 42.79
C GLY A 824 -29.14 -47.45 44.15
N GLY A 825 -30.05 -48.48 44.23
CA GLY A 825 -30.69 -48.90 45.47
C GLY A 825 -31.92 -48.10 45.91
N ALA A 826 -32.48 -47.25 45.05
CA ALA A 826 -33.66 -46.45 45.27
C ALA A 826 -34.96 -47.34 45.37
N PRO A 827 -35.98 -46.94 46.09
CA PRO A 827 -37.10 -47.83 46.39
C PRO A 827 -38.17 -48.02 45.28
N ALA A 828 -38.08 -47.35 44.18
CA ALA A 828 -38.86 -47.50 42.93
C ALA A 828 -38.53 -46.38 41.92
N PRO A 829 -38.79 -46.54 40.71
CA PRO A 829 -39.36 -47.48 39.76
C PRO A 829 -38.31 -48.23 38.93
N THR A 830 -38.75 -48.96 37.93
CA THR A 830 -37.93 -49.82 37.06
C THR A 830 -36.99 -49.06 36.10
N THR A 831 -35.69 -49.30 36.21
CA THR A 831 -34.71 -48.79 35.28
C THR A 831 -34.69 -49.69 34.04
N PHE A 832 -34.76 -49.06 32.83
CA PHE A 832 -34.78 -49.79 31.58
C PHE A 832 -33.60 -49.47 30.69
N VAL A 833 -32.97 -50.45 30.10
CA VAL A 833 -32.12 -50.29 28.91
C VAL A 833 -32.76 -51.12 27.77
N ASP A 834 -33.19 -50.44 26.72
CA ASP A 834 -33.74 -51.04 25.51
C ASP A 834 -32.68 -51.00 24.40
N ALA A 835 -32.21 -52.16 23.98
CA ALA A 835 -31.06 -52.29 23.10
C ALA A 835 -31.33 -53.15 21.83
N LEU A 836 -31.18 -52.62 20.65
CA LEU A 836 -31.05 -53.33 19.37
C LEU A 836 -29.57 -53.52 19.04
N VAL A 837 -29.09 -54.75 19.06
CA VAL A 837 -27.69 -55.09 18.80
C VAL A 837 -27.62 -56.12 17.66
N THR A 838 -27.29 -55.70 16.44
CA THR A 838 -27.31 -56.57 15.27
C THR A 838 -26.10 -56.33 14.34
N SER A 839 -25.62 -57.37 13.67
CA SER A 839 -24.60 -57.35 12.60
C SER A 839 -23.26 -56.71 13.02
N ASN A 840 -22.92 -56.70 14.30
CA ASN A 840 -21.67 -56.12 14.79
C ASN A 840 -20.54 -57.18 14.70
N ARG A 841 -19.35 -56.71 14.28
CA ARG A 841 -18.13 -57.53 14.33
C ARG A 841 -17.30 -57.08 15.54
N ILE A 842 -17.18 -57.92 16.56
CA ILE A 842 -16.50 -57.60 17.82
C ILE A 842 -15.29 -58.51 18.00
N SER A 843 -14.15 -57.93 18.38
CA SER A 843 -12.95 -58.60 18.77
C SER A 843 -12.44 -58.02 20.13
N VAL A 844 -12.20 -58.86 21.10
CA VAL A 844 -11.74 -58.47 22.43
C VAL A 844 -10.38 -59.12 22.70
N SER A 845 -9.39 -58.34 23.10
CA SER A 845 -8.01 -58.81 23.32
C SER A 845 -7.71 -59.27 24.75
N GLY A 846 -8.52 -58.91 25.72
CA GLY A 846 -8.32 -59.26 27.12
C GLY A 846 -8.78 -60.71 27.46
N THR A 847 -8.10 -61.40 28.36
CA THR A 847 -8.39 -62.78 28.78
C THR A 847 -9.64 -62.90 29.66
N THR A 848 -10.16 -61.79 30.20
CA THR A 848 -11.36 -61.77 31.06
C THR A 848 -12.53 -61.03 30.40
N GLY A 849 -12.43 -60.66 29.14
CA GLY A 849 -13.41 -59.84 28.43
C GLY A 849 -14.52 -60.62 27.76
N GLY A 850 -15.67 -60.01 27.59
CA GLY A 850 -16.82 -60.54 26.84
C GLY A 850 -17.10 -59.65 25.60
N GLY A 851 -17.55 -60.30 24.50
CA GLY A 851 -18.02 -59.53 23.33
C GLY A 851 -19.18 -58.63 23.65
N ILE A 852 -20.23 -59.17 24.27
CA ILE A 852 -21.34 -58.42 24.82
C ILE A 852 -21.50 -58.78 26.30
N ARG A 853 -21.59 -57.81 27.19
CA ARG A 853 -21.75 -58.00 28.64
C ARG A 853 -23.02 -57.29 29.11
N LEU A 854 -23.91 -58.08 29.77
CA LEU A 854 -25.14 -57.55 30.35
C LEU A 854 -25.04 -57.64 31.89
N THR A 855 -25.40 -56.55 32.58
CA THR A 855 -25.32 -56.47 34.05
C THR A 855 -26.54 -55.75 34.61
N THR A 856 -27.18 -56.32 35.60
CA THR A 856 -28.17 -55.63 36.42
C THR A 856 -27.62 -55.52 37.84
N LEU A 857 -27.68 -54.35 38.43
CA LEU A 857 -27.17 -54.07 39.78
C LEU A 857 -28.28 -53.44 40.65
N ASN A 858 -28.14 -53.54 41.96
CA ASN A 858 -28.95 -52.86 42.97
C ASN A 858 -30.45 -52.90 42.66
N PRO A 859 -31.15 -54.07 42.78
CA PRO A 859 -32.58 -54.13 42.51
C PRO A 859 -33.36 -53.30 43.54
N PRO A 860 -34.50 -52.67 43.11
CA PRO A 860 -35.37 -51.92 44.04
C PRO A 860 -35.84 -52.76 45.21
N ALA A 861 -35.84 -52.13 46.40
CA ALA A 861 -36.21 -52.82 47.63
C ALA A 861 -37.66 -53.21 47.71
N ALA A 862 -38.56 -52.71 46.86
CA ALA A 862 -40.02 -52.87 46.91
C ALA A 862 -40.66 -53.35 45.63
N GLY A 863 -40.16 -54.47 45.07
CA GLY A 863 -40.88 -55.19 44.00
C GLY A 863 -40.73 -54.61 42.57
N GLY A 864 -39.93 -53.65 42.38
CA GLY A 864 -39.50 -53.21 41.02
C GLY A 864 -38.46 -54.17 40.48
N ALA A 865 -38.19 -54.09 39.14
CA ALA A 865 -37.11 -54.86 38.49
C ALA A 865 -36.32 -53.96 37.53
N ASN A 866 -35.01 -54.03 37.65
CA ASN A 866 -34.14 -53.50 36.60
C ASN A 866 -34.27 -54.36 35.37
N GLN A 867 -34.52 -53.78 34.20
CA GLN A 867 -34.72 -54.56 32.98
C GLN A 867 -33.74 -54.13 31.92
N ILE A 868 -33.18 -55.11 31.25
CA ILE A 868 -32.44 -54.96 29.98
C ILE A 868 -33.26 -55.77 28.96
N ILE A 869 -33.74 -55.02 27.92
CA ILE A 869 -34.47 -55.61 26.80
C ILE A 869 -33.52 -55.53 25.60
N ILE A 870 -33.21 -56.70 25.03
CA ILE A 870 -32.40 -56.84 23.84
C ILE A 870 -33.24 -57.32 22.67
N HIS A 871 -33.20 -56.57 21.58
CA HIS A 871 -33.81 -56.93 20.31
C HIS A 871 -32.77 -57.39 19.34
N GLY A 872 -32.97 -58.45 18.59
CA GLY A 872 -32.10 -59.00 17.55
C GLY A 872 -32.91 -59.68 16.45
N ALA A 873 -32.51 -59.54 15.21
CA ALA A 873 -33.24 -60.14 14.09
C ALA A 873 -33.01 -61.65 13.93
N ASN A 874 -31.86 -62.18 14.41
CA ASN A 874 -31.50 -63.58 14.39
C ASN A 874 -30.59 -63.93 15.55
N ASP A 875 -31.11 -64.07 16.65
CA ASP A 875 -30.57 -63.95 18.01
C ASP A 875 -29.36 -64.80 18.34
N GLN A 876 -29.37 -66.04 17.99
CA GLN A 876 -28.25 -66.95 18.29
C GLN A 876 -27.18 -66.96 17.19
N THR A 877 -27.54 -66.63 15.97
CA THR A 877 -26.61 -66.62 14.88
C THR A 877 -25.82 -65.31 14.82
N GLU A 878 -26.41 -64.20 15.22
CA GLU A 878 -25.70 -62.91 15.27
C GLU A 878 -24.88 -62.73 16.52
N LEU A 879 -25.33 -63.16 17.66
CA LEU A 879 -24.51 -63.34 18.86
C LEU A 879 -23.43 -64.38 18.69
N GLY A 880 -23.66 -65.39 17.81
CA GLY A 880 -22.68 -66.41 17.46
C GLY A 880 -21.79 -66.11 16.28
N ALA A 881 -22.16 -65.19 15.41
CA ALA A 881 -21.31 -64.65 14.34
C ALA A 881 -20.35 -63.54 14.82
N ILE A 882 -20.48 -63.15 16.07
CA ILE A 882 -19.52 -62.28 16.72
C ILE A 882 -18.22 -63.03 16.93
N ASN A 883 -17.26 -62.71 16.16
CA ASN A 883 -16.01 -63.40 15.93
C ASN A 883 -15.27 -63.83 17.18
N PHE A 884 -15.08 -65.15 17.32
CA PHE A 884 -13.91 -65.89 17.81
C PHE A 884 -13.30 -65.60 19.21
N ASN A 885 -13.79 -64.79 20.06
CA ASN A 885 -13.47 -64.73 21.49
C ASN A 885 -14.62 -64.06 22.30
N THR A 886 -15.83 -64.20 21.82
CA THR A 886 -16.99 -63.58 22.42
C THR A 886 -17.73 -64.56 23.28
N THR A 887 -17.59 -64.41 24.58
CA THR A 887 -18.48 -65.00 25.55
C THR A 887 -19.54 -63.98 25.92
N VAL A 888 -20.81 -64.30 25.74
CA VAL A 888 -21.91 -63.56 26.42
C VAL A 888 -21.78 -63.92 27.90
N VAL A 889 -21.39 -62.99 28.70
CA VAL A 889 -21.32 -63.21 30.15
C VAL A 889 -22.58 -62.65 30.79
N GLU A 890 -23.52 -63.47 31.06
CA GLU A 890 -24.61 -63.13 31.94
C GLU A 890 -24.08 -63.21 33.39
N ILE A 891 -24.11 -62.11 34.12
CA ILE A 891 -23.75 -62.11 35.53
C ILE A 891 -25.08 -62.33 36.28
N PRO A 892 -25.28 -63.51 36.83
CA PRO A 892 -26.54 -63.80 37.57
C PRO A 892 -26.61 -62.94 38.84
N ALA A 893 -27.74 -62.27 39.00
CA ALA A 893 -28.03 -61.45 40.15
C ALA A 893 -29.18 -62.05 41.00
N PRO A 894 -29.23 -61.77 42.27
CA PRO A 894 -30.30 -62.28 43.07
C PRO A 894 -31.65 -61.68 42.66
N PRO A 895 -32.75 -62.46 42.78
CA PRO A 895 -34.06 -61.99 42.33
C PRO A 895 -34.58 -60.80 43.15
N PRO A 896 -35.42 -59.92 42.55
CA PRO A 896 -36.04 -60.00 41.28
C PRO A 896 -35.24 -59.16 40.21
N ARG A 897 -34.62 -59.82 39.27
CA ARG A 897 -33.95 -59.25 38.13
C ARG A 897 -34.44 -59.94 36.87
N GLN A 898 -34.89 -59.18 35.87
CA GLN A 898 -35.30 -59.68 34.60
C GLN A 898 -34.47 -59.20 33.51
N VAL A 899 -33.84 -60.11 32.75
CA VAL A 899 -33.33 -59.85 31.41
C VAL A 899 -34.36 -60.38 30.44
N LEU A 900 -35.06 -59.51 29.76
CA LEU A 900 -36.07 -59.91 28.79
C LEU A 900 -35.51 -59.80 27.40
N TYR A 901 -35.55 -60.93 26.70
CA TYR A 901 -35.10 -60.96 25.31
C TYR A 901 -36.33 -60.97 24.38
N VAL A 902 -36.45 -59.94 23.46
CA VAL A 902 -37.55 -59.84 22.50
C VAL A 902 -37.03 -59.90 21.07
N PRO A 903 -37.41 -60.91 20.29
CA PRO A 903 -37.04 -60.98 18.88
C PRO A 903 -37.70 -59.87 18.03
N GLY A 904 -36.96 -59.07 17.36
CA GLY A 904 -37.39 -58.17 16.33
C GLY A 904 -38.10 -56.85 16.75
N GLY A 905 -37.55 -55.71 16.35
CA GLY A 905 -38.17 -54.39 16.35
C GLY A 905 -37.88 -53.46 17.51
N ALA A 906 -36.77 -52.71 17.42
CA ALA A 906 -36.54 -51.55 18.28
C ALA A 906 -37.43 -50.37 17.87
N PRO A 907 -37.75 -49.43 18.86
CA PRO A 907 -38.42 -48.20 18.49
C PRO A 907 -37.59 -47.41 17.49
N ALA A 908 -38.23 -46.89 16.42
CA ALA A 908 -37.56 -46.13 15.40
C ALA A 908 -37.02 -44.84 15.95
N LEU A 909 -35.72 -44.63 15.90
CA LEU A 909 -35.16 -43.30 16.01
C LEU A 909 -35.75 -42.39 14.88
N PRO A 910 -35.99 -41.10 15.12
CA PRO A 910 -36.39 -40.21 14.05
C PRO A 910 -35.37 -40.31 12.90
N PRO A 911 -35.82 -40.19 11.63
CA PRO A 911 -34.91 -40.26 10.49
C PRO A 911 -33.81 -39.21 10.60
N PRO A 912 -32.58 -39.50 10.15
CA PRO A 912 -31.50 -38.53 10.16
C PRO A 912 -31.92 -37.27 9.42
N ARG A 913 -31.91 -36.15 10.10
CA ARG A 913 -32.19 -34.83 9.47
C ARG A 913 -31.10 -34.43 8.51
N VAL A 914 -31.49 -33.71 7.46
CA VAL A 914 -30.57 -33.13 6.47
C VAL A 914 -29.54 -32.25 7.17
N VAL A 915 -28.26 -32.45 6.84
CA VAL A 915 -27.17 -31.62 7.34
C VAL A 915 -27.40 -30.18 6.89
N PRO A 916 -27.41 -29.19 7.80
CA PRO A 916 -27.57 -27.78 7.38
C PRO A 916 -26.50 -27.36 6.40
N THR A 917 -26.88 -26.65 5.36
CA THR A 917 -25.91 -25.96 4.48
C THR A 917 -25.49 -24.65 5.16
N PRO A 918 -24.18 -24.34 5.30
CA PRO A 918 -23.75 -23.05 5.80
C PRO A 918 -24.25 -21.93 4.88
N PRO A 919 -24.53 -20.74 5.42
CA PRO A 919 -24.97 -19.56 4.67
C PRO A 919 -23.95 -19.05 3.67
#